data_38cef35a8cd12b8e0788d80bca65c6c9
#
_entry.id   38cef35a8cd12b8e0788d80bca65c6c9
#
_cell.length_a   1.000
_cell.length_b   1.000
_cell.length_c   1.000
_cell.angle_alpha   90.00
_cell.angle_beta   90.00
_cell.angle_gamma   90.00
#
_symmetry.space_group_name_H-M   'P 1'
#
loop_
_entity.id
_entity.type
_entity.pdbx_description
1 polymer ?
#
loop_
_entity_poly.entity_id
_entity_poly.type
_entity_poly.pdbx_seq_one_letter_code
_entity_poly.pdbx_strand_id
1 'polypeptide(L)'
;MVLQKIEALRKELNEHNYNYYVLDTPSISDFEFDKKLKELQELEAQYPEYKDPNSPTVRVGGEITKNFPTVTHEFRMYSLDNSYSKEEIEEWEKRVLKGLGTDKVSFVCELKYDGASIDLTYDHGQLVQATTRGDGVQGDEITANVRTIRSVPLTLKGDYPDHFHIRGEIIILKEGFKKMNEQRIAEGEDPYMNPRNTASGSLKLQDTAEVAKRPLDCLLYYVVGDNLPVNNQFDSLQKARDWGFKVPSQSKLCHSTQEVMDFINYWDQRRHDLPYETDGVVIKVNDFHAQQELGYTAKSPRWAIAYKFKAEEVTTTLESISYQVGRTGAITPVANLAPVLLAGTIVKRASLHNADQIAKLDLRLGDQVFVEKGGEIIPKITGVKLEVRPQEATPVAFITHCPECGTELVRNEGEAQHYCPNAYGCPPQITGRIQHYISRKAMDIEGLGSETVELMFRAGLIHNYADLYELKAEQIQNLERMGTRSAQNIITGIEKSKQVPFERVLFALGIRMVGETVAKKFARTYKTLEAFRTATYEQLIQIDEIGDRIAQSVIEFFADDRNKEILQRLEGYGLQFALSETAQTALSDTLKGKTLVVSGVFARHSRDEIKALIESHGGKVGSSISSKTSYVVAGDNMGPSKLEKATQLGIPILSEEAFEAMILL
;
A
#
# COMPACT_ATOMS: atom_id res chain seq x y z
N MET A 1 -39.13 -4.16 -28.51
CA MET A 1 -38.60 -3.43 -29.67
C MET A 1 -37.65 -2.32 -29.25
N VAL A 2 -38.05 -1.39 -28.35
CA VAL A 2 -37.13 -0.31 -27.88
C VAL A 2 -35.97 -0.86 -27.04
N LEU A 3 -36.20 -1.72 -26.05
CA LEU A 3 -35.15 -2.34 -25.26
C LEU A 3 -34.10 -3.06 -26.14
N GLN A 4 -34.55 -3.83 -27.11
CA GLN A 4 -33.66 -4.53 -28.06
C GLN A 4 -32.79 -3.56 -28.86
N LYS A 5 -33.33 -2.37 -29.22
CA LYS A 5 -32.55 -1.33 -29.89
C LYS A 5 -31.51 -0.70 -28.98
N ILE A 6 -31.87 -0.43 -27.72
CA ILE A 6 -30.92 0.08 -26.68
C ILE A 6 -29.79 -0.92 -26.45
N GLU A 7 -30.09 -2.19 -26.25
CA GLU A 7 -29.11 -3.26 -26.06
C GLU A 7 -28.17 -3.43 -27.27
N ALA A 8 -28.74 -3.38 -28.49
CA ALA A 8 -27.92 -3.45 -29.69
C ALA A 8 -26.94 -2.27 -29.82
N LEU A 9 -27.41 -1.04 -29.55
CA LEU A 9 -26.53 0.15 -29.55
C LEU A 9 -25.48 0.10 -28.49
N ARG A 10 -25.80 -0.35 -27.26
CA ARG A 10 -24.81 -0.55 -26.18
C ARG A 10 -23.71 -1.53 -26.59
N LYS A 11 -24.11 -2.67 -27.13
CA LYS A 11 -23.17 -3.70 -27.60
C LYS A 11 -22.28 -3.17 -28.72
N GLU A 12 -22.83 -2.52 -29.70
CA GLU A 12 -22.09 -1.95 -30.84
C GLU A 12 -21.08 -0.87 -30.38
N LEU A 13 -21.53 0.07 -29.55
CA LEU A 13 -20.66 1.13 -29.02
C LEU A 13 -19.54 0.60 -28.11
N ASN A 14 -19.82 -0.43 -27.30
CA ASN A 14 -18.78 -1.09 -26.51
C ASN A 14 -17.76 -1.81 -27.39
N GLU A 15 -18.17 -2.41 -28.50
CA GLU A 15 -17.28 -3.04 -29.46
C GLU A 15 -16.39 -2.00 -30.17
N HIS A 16 -16.92 -0.85 -30.57
CA HIS A 16 -16.14 0.25 -31.14
C HIS A 16 -15.16 0.85 -30.13
N ASN A 17 -15.57 1.04 -28.88
CA ASN A 17 -14.66 1.46 -27.80
C ASN A 17 -13.51 0.46 -27.60
N TYR A 18 -13.80 -0.83 -27.60
CA TYR A 18 -12.79 -1.87 -27.47
C TYR A 18 -11.78 -1.84 -28.64
N ASN A 19 -12.30 -1.77 -29.88
CA ASN A 19 -11.44 -1.71 -31.07
C ASN A 19 -10.55 -0.48 -31.06
N TYR A 20 -11.06 0.68 -30.66
CA TYR A 20 -10.32 1.93 -30.64
C TYR A 20 -9.31 2.01 -29.48
N TYR A 21 -9.76 1.79 -28.22
CA TYR A 21 -8.97 2.06 -27.00
C TYR A 21 -8.11 0.89 -26.52
N VAL A 22 -8.48 -0.34 -26.88
CA VAL A 22 -7.77 -1.55 -26.45
C VAL A 22 -6.94 -2.16 -27.59
N LEU A 23 -7.48 -2.21 -28.81
CA LEU A 23 -6.81 -2.83 -29.94
C LEU A 23 -6.10 -1.81 -30.88
N ASP A 24 -6.27 -0.50 -30.67
CA ASP A 24 -5.77 0.56 -31.54
C ASP A 24 -6.17 0.39 -33.04
N THR A 25 -7.34 -0.20 -33.28
CA THR A 25 -7.87 -0.50 -34.63
C THR A 25 -9.29 0.06 -34.77
N PRO A 26 -9.46 1.38 -34.97
CA PRO A 26 -10.77 1.99 -35.11
C PRO A 26 -11.55 1.39 -36.28
N SER A 27 -12.81 1.01 -36.04
CA SER A 27 -13.69 0.34 -37.00
C SER A 27 -14.73 1.28 -37.63
N ILE A 28 -14.93 2.47 -37.04
CA ILE A 28 -15.80 3.53 -37.56
C ILE A 28 -15.16 4.89 -37.34
N SER A 29 -15.69 5.93 -37.99
CA SER A 29 -15.26 7.31 -37.79
C SER A 29 -15.79 7.88 -36.46
N ASP A 30 -15.11 8.86 -35.89
CA ASP A 30 -15.54 9.57 -34.68
C ASP A 30 -16.93 10.16 -34.85
N PHE A 31 -17.27 10.68 -36.02
CA PHE A 31 -18.58 11.24 -36.33
C PHE A 31 -19.70 10.18 -36.25
N GLU A 32 -19.45 8.99 -36.79
CA GLU A 32 -20.43 7.88 -36.74
C GLU A 32 -20.59 7.37 -35.31
N PHE A 33 -19.51 7.28 -34.56
CA PHE A 33 -19.53 6.92 -33.15
C PHE A 33 -20.39 7.92 -32.35
N ASP A 34 -20.11 9.22 -32.46
CA ASP A 34 -20.82 10.28 -31.75
C ASP A 34 -22.32 10.30 -32.08
N LYS A 35 -22.67 10.06 -33.34
CA LYS A 35 -24.08 9.95 -33.78
C LYS A 35 -24.80 8.80 -33.07
N LYS A 36 -24.18 7.62 -33.00
CA LYS A 36 -24.75 6.44 -32.33
C LYS A 36 -24.82 6.64 -30.82
N LEU A 37 -23.82 7.26 -30.23
CA LEU A 37 -23.80 7.56 -28.79
C LEU A 37 -24.92 8.53 -28.42
N LYS A 38 -25.15 9.57 -29.24
CA LYS A 38 -26.25 10.51 -29.04
C LYS A 38 -27.61 9.85 -29.17
N GLU A 39 -27.80 8.96 -30.16
CA GLU A 39 -29.00 8.19 -30.30
C GLU A 39 -29.29 7.32 -29.07
N LEU A 40 -28.25 6.67 -28.50
CA LEU A 40 -28.41 5.88 -27.29
C LEU A 40 -28.75 6.78 -26.07
N GLN A 41 -28.10 7.94 -25.92
CA GLN A 41 -28.42 8.91 -24.86
C GLN A 41 -29.87 9.38 -24.92
N GLU A 42 -30.39 9.69 -26.11
CA GLU A 42 -31.78 10.10 -26.30
C GLU A 42 -32.77 8.99 -25.94
N LEU A 43 -32.47 7.74 -26.31
CA LEU A 43 -33.29 6.58 -25.96
C LEU A 43 -33.27 6.29 -24.46
N GLU A 44 -32.10 6.33 -23.81
CA GLU A 44 -32.02 6.13 -22.36
C GLU A 44 -32.68 7.26 -21.54
N ALA A 45 -32.66 8.48 -22.06
CA ALA A 45 -33.36 9.61 -21.44
C ALA A 45 -34.91 9.46 -21.60
N GLN A 46 -35.36 8.94 -22.74
CA GLN A 46 -36.79 8.71 -23.02
C GLN A 46 -37.35 7.52 -22.24
N TYR A 47 -36.51 6.51 -21.94
CA TYR A 47 -36.88 5.27 -21.25
C TYR A 47 -35.99 5.01 -20.03
N PRO A 48 -36.16 5.80 -18.93
CA PRO A 48 -35.31 5.71 -17.75
C PRO A 48 -35.31 4.35 -17.05
N GLU A 49 -36.37 3.54 -17.25
CA GLU A 49 -36.51 2.18 -16.73
C GLU A 49 -35.48 1.21 -17.31
N TYR A 50 -34.86 1.54 -18.45
CA TYR A 50 -33.80 0.75 -19.09
C TYR A 50 -32.41 1.33 -18.84
N LYS A 51 -32.27 2.27 -17.90
CA LYS A 51 -30.97 2.84 -17.53
C LYS A 51 -30.04 1.75 -17.00
N ASP A 52 -28.82 1.72 -17.51
CA ASP A 52 -27.78 0.77 -17.12
C ASP A 52 -26.56 1.56 -16.62
N PRO A 53 -26.07 1.33 -15.39
CA PRO A 53 -24.88 1.99 -14.88
C PRO A 53 -23.60 1.69 -15.68
N ASN A 54 -23.62 0.64 -16.51
CA ASN A 54 -22.51 0.26 -17.38
C ASN A 54 -22.79 0.57 -18.88
N SER A 55 -23.75 1.43 -19.18
CA SER A 55 -23.95 1.92 -20.54
C SER A 55 -22.74 2.73 -21.04
N PRO A 56 -22.39 2.66 -22.34
CA PRO A 56 -21.39 3.54 -22.93
C PRO A 56 -21.64 5.03 -22.71
N THR A 57 -22.90 5.42 -22.46
CA THR A 57 -23.30 6.81 -22.21
C THR A 57 -22.75 7.39 -20.90
N VAL A 58 -22.43 6.56 -19.89
CA VAL A 58 -21.86 7.01 -18.60
C VAL A 58 -20.40 7.47 -18.73
N ARG A 59 -19.73 7.09 -19.82
CA ARG A 59 -18.32 7.50 -20.06
C ARG A 59 -18.15 9.00 -20.29
N VAL A 60 -19.21 9.73 -20.54
CA VAL A 60 -19.21 11.18 -20.71
C VAL A 60 -19.08 11.90 -19.36
N GLY A 61 -19.40 11.24 -18.25
CA GLY A 61 -19.41 11.81 -16.92
C GLY A 61 -20.64 12.73 -16.68
N GLY A 62 -20.61 13.48 -15.60
CA GLY A 62 -21.64 14.44 -15.22
C GLY A 62 -22.25 14.20 -13.84
N GLU A 63 -21.75 13.19 -13.10
CA GLU A 63 -22.08 12.98 -11.69
C GLU A 63 -21.10 13.76 -10.80
N ILE A 64 -21.62 14.40 -9.77
CA ILE A 64 -20.80 15.08 -8.74
C ILE A 64 -20.73 14.17 -7.52
N THR A 65 -19.55 13.61 -7.30
CA THR A 65 -19.25 12.78 -6.12
C THR A 65 -18.80 13.70 -4.98
N LYS A 66 -19.62 13.86 -3.95
CA LYS A 66 -19.29 14.75 -2.82
C LYS A 66 -18.19 14.20 -1.92
N ASN A 67 -18.13 12.89 -1.74
CA ASN A 67 -17.10 12.17 -0.97
C ASN A 67 -16.86 10.80 -1.62
N PHE A 68 -15.64 10.29 -1.51
CA PHE A 68 -15.31 8.92 -1.90
C PHE A 68 -15.41 8.03 -0.66
N PRO A 69 -16.37 7.09 -0.60
CA PRO A 69 -16.47 6.15 0.52
C PRO A 69 -15.19 5.30 0.62
N THR A 70 -14.77 5.00 1.83
CA THR A 70 -13.69 4.03 2.04
C THR A 70 -14.29 2.62 2.07
N VAL A 71 -13.70 1.69 1.31
CA VAL A 71 -14.14 0.30 1.18
C VAL A 71 -12.99 -0.63 1.54
N THR A 72 -13.29 -1.71 2.26
CA THR A 72 -12.33 -2.77 2.56
C THR A 72 -12.15 -3.66 1.33
N HIS A 73 -10.89 -3.95 0.98
CA HIS A 73 -10.59 -4.88 -0.11
C HIS A 73 -10.96 -6.30 0.28
N GLU A 74 -11.69 -7.01 -0.57
CA GLU A 74 -11.95 -8.43 -0.43
C GLU A 74 -10.63 -9.23 -0.44
N PHE A 75 -9.76 -8.92 -1.39
CA PHE A 75 -8.39 -9.44 -1.44
C PHE A 75 -7.40 -8.30 -1.15
N ARG A 76 -6.63 -8.43 -0.10
CA ARG A 76 -5.67 -7.39 0.31
C ARG A 76 -4.71 -7.03 -0.84
N MET A 77 -4.44 -5.73 -1.03
CA MET A 77 -3.45 -5.22 -1.98
C MET A 77 -2.11 -5.01 -1.29
N TYR A 78 -1.11 -5.77 -1.72
CA TYR A 78 0.24 -5.71 -1.16
C TYR A 78 1.15 -4.79 -1.97
N SER A 79 2.13 -4.20 -1.30
CA SER A 79 3.28 -3.58 -1.98
C SER A 79 4.25 -4.67 -2.42
N LEU A 80 5.19 -4.34 -3.31
CA LEU A 80 6.26 -5.24 -3.71
C LEU A 80 7.56 -4.86 -2.98
N ASP A 81 8.37 -5.85 -2.64
CA ASP A 81 9.75 -5.61 -2.23
C ASP A 81 10.57 -5.19 -3.45
N ASN A 82 11.51 -4.28 -3.24
CA ASN A 82 12.36 -3.77 -4.31
C ASN A 82 13.71 -4.49 -4.35
N SER A 83 14.26 -4.63 -5.54
CA SER A 83 15.62 -5.07 -5.82
C SER A 83 16.28 -4.15 -6.86
N TYR A 84 17.61 -4.10 -6.85
CA TYR A 84 18.39 -3.19 -7.68
C TYR A 84 19.59 -3.88 -8.35
N SER A 85 19.82 -5.15 -8.04
CA SER A 85 20.95 -5.92 -8.57
C SER A 85 20.55 -7.35 -8.93
N LYS A 86 21.39 -7.98 -9.74
CA LYS A 86 21.24 -9.39 -10.10
C LYS A 86 21.35 -10.30 -8.88
N GLU A 87 22.27 -9.98 -7.97
CA GLU A 87 22.52 -10.73 -6.75
C GLU A 87 21.29 -10.77 -5.85
N GLU A 88 20.58 -9.65 -5.71
CA GLU A 88 19.32 -9.58 -4.95
C GLU A 88 18.22 -10.43 -5.56
N ILE A 89 18.13 -10.51 -6.90
CA ILE A 89 17.19 -11.41 -7.60
C ILE A 89 17.57 -12.86 -7.36
N GLU A 90 18.86 -13.23 -7.45
CA GLU A 90 19.33 -14.58 -7.18
C GLU A 90 19.07 -15.01 -5.72
N GLU A 91 19.23 -14.10 -4.77
CA GLU A 91 18.89 -14.36 -3.36
C GLU A 91 17.39 -14.54 -3.16
N TRP A 92 16.57 -13.75 -3.85
CA TRP A 92 15.12 -13.92 -3.81
C TRP A 92 14.71 -15.25 -4.43
N GLU A 93 15.25 -15.64 -5.58
CA GLU A 93 15.01 -16.94 -6.22
C GLU A 93 15.37 -18.10 -5.27
N LYS A 94 16.53 -18.05 -4.60
CA LYS A 94 16.93 -19.04 -3.60
C LYS A 94 15.89 -19.18 -2.47
N ARG A 95 15.31 -18.05 -2.01
CA ARG A 95 14.24 -18.08 -1.00
C ARG A 95 12.97 -18.71 -1.54
N VAL A 96 12.60 -18.42 -2.80
CA VAL A 96 11.45 -19.02 -3.49
C VAL A 96 11.62 -20.52 -3.62
N LEU A 97 12.74 -20.98 -4.18
CA LEU A 97 13.06 -22.41 -4.35
C LEU A 97 13.07 -23.17 -3.02
N LYS A 98 13.68 -22.58 -1.98
CA LYS A 98 13.68 -23.14 -0.63
C LYS A 98 12.27 -23.21 -0.03
N GLY A 99 11.45 -22.20 -0.26
CA GLY A 99 10.07 -22.13 0.24
C GLY A 99 9.18 -23.19 -0.39
N LEU A 100 9.38 -23.49 -1.68
CA LEU A 100 8.64 -24.49 -2.43
C LEU A 100 9.25 -25.89 -2.30
N GLY A 101 10.50 -26.02 -1.82
CA GLY A 101 11.21 -27.29 -1.74
C GLY A 101 11.47 -27.91 -3.12
N THR A 102 11.71 -27.09 -4.13
CA THR A 102 11.99 -27.50 -5.52
C THR A 102 13.27 -26.84 -6.02
N ASP A 103 13.85 -27.39 -7.06
CA ASP A 103 15.01 -26.84 -7.77
C ASP A 103 14.64 -26.07 -9.05
N LYS A 104 13.35 -26.04 -9.40
CA LYS A 104 12.86 -25.39 -10.63
C LYS A 104 11.59 -24.61 -10.37
N VAL A 105 11.55 -23.41 -10.92
CA VAL A 105 10.38 -22.53 -10.92
C VAL A 105 10.39 -21.69 -12.20
N SER A 106 9.21 -21.36 -12.73
CA SER A 106 9.08 -20.40 -13.83
C SER A 106 8.56 -19.07 -13.31
N PHE A 107 9.00 -18.01 -13.95
CA PHE A 107 8.64 -16.63 -13.61
C PHE A 107 7.93 -15.94 -14.77
N VAL A 108 7.07 -15.00 -14.46
CA VAL A 108 6.56 -14.02 -15.43
C VAL A 108 7.18 -12.68 -15.13
N CYS A 109 7.85 -12.12 -16.13
CA CYS A 109 8.37 -10.76 -16.09
C CYS A 109 7.39 -9.82 -16.77
N GLU A 110 7.03 -8.75 -16.10
CA GLU A 110 6.11 -7.72 -16.55
C GLU A 110 6.72 -6.34 -16.32
N LEU A 111 6.38 -5.35 -17.14
CA LEU A 111 6.82 -3.99 -16.88
C LEU A 111 6.14 -3.43 -15.64
N LYS A 112 6.88 -2.70 -14.83
CA LYS A 112 6.35 -1.98 -13.68
C LYS A 112 5.86 -0.62 -14.13
N TYR A 113 4.55 -0.52 -14.37
CA TYR A 113 3.93 0.72 -14.81
C TYR A 113 3.96 1.77 -13.70
N ASP A 114 4.21 3.01 -14.08
CA ASP A 114 4.29 4.14 -13.15
C ASP A 114 2.99 4.96 -13.18
N GLY A 115 2.08 4.65 -12.27
CA GLY A 115 0.74 5.22 -12.21
C GLY A 115 0.09 5.13 -10.83
N ALA A 116 -1.23 5.02 -10.83
CA ALA A 116 -2.05 4.81 -9.65
C ALA A 116 -2.67 3.41 -9.66
N SER A 117 -2.34 2.59 -8.67
CA SER A 117 -2.86 1.23 -8.56
C SER A 117 -4.37 1.22 -8.31
N ILE A 118 -5.06 0.32 -9.01
CA ILE A 118 -6.50 0.15 -8.98
C ILE A 118 -6.87 -1.33 -8.80
N ASP A 119 -7.96 -1.59 -8.10
CA ASP A 119 -8.63 -2.88 -8.00
C ASP A 119 -10.02 -2.75 -8.63
N LEU A 120 -10.33 -3.57 -9.62
CA LEU A 120 -11.60 -3.59 -10.33
C LEU A 120 -12.33 -4.89 -10.01
N THR A 121 -13.55 -4.78 -9.48
CA THR A 121 -14.42 -5.92 -9.18
C THR A 121 -15.45 -6.10 -10.29
N TYR A 122 -15.50 -7.31 -10.82
CA TYR A 122 -16.50 -7.72 -11.80
C TYR A 122 -17.39 -8.79 -11.22
N ASP A 123 -18.70 -8.62 -11.44
CA ASP A 123 -19.72 -9.57 -11.06
C ASP A 123 -20.61 -9.87 -12.28
N HIS A 124 -20.75 -11.15 -12.64
CA HIS A 124 -21.42 -11.59 -13.86
C HIS A 124 -21.02 -10.80 -15.12
N GLY A 125 -19.70 -10.50 -15.22
CA GLY A 125 -19.11 -9.77 -16.35
C GLY A 125 -19.39 -8.27 -16.38
N GLN A 126 -19.97 -7.69 -15.33
CA GLN A 126 -20.25 -6.26 -15.18
C GLN A 126 -19.28 -5.61 -14.19
N LEU A 127 -18.77 -4.44 -14.51
CA LEU A 127 -18.00 -3.64 -13.55
C LEU A 127 -18.92 -3.15 -12.44
N VAL A 128 -18.73 -3.69 -11.23
CA VAL A 128 -19.54 -3.31 -10.05
C VAL A 128 -18.82 -2.34 -9.12
N GLN A 129 -17.50 -2.45 -8.99
CA GLN A 129 -16.72 -1.60 -8.09
C GLN A 129 -15.31 -1.34 -8.63
N ALA A 130 -14.77 -0.14 -8.35
CA ALA A 130 -13.39 0.22 -8.57
C ALA A 130 -12.85 0.93 -7.33
N THR A 131 -11.72 0.44 -6.81
CA THR A 131 -11.17 0.88 -5.52
C THR A 131 -9.69 1.20 -5.65
N THR A 132 -9.25 2.35 -5.13
CA THR A 132 -7.80 2.67 -5.05
C THR A 132 -7.12 1.72 -4.07
N ARG A 133 -5.80 1.53 -4.22
CA ARG A 133 -5.04 0.69 -3.28
C ARG A 133 -5.19 1.12 -1.81
N GLY A 134 -5.23 2.43 -1.55
CA GLY A 134 -5.25 2.96 -0.19
C GLY A 134 -4.05 2.47 0.62
N ASP A 135 -4.31 1.93 1.81
CA ASP A 135 -3.28 1.31 2.67
C ASP A 135 -3.07 -0.20 2.41
N GLY A 136 -3.78 -0.73 1.41
CA GLY A 136 -3.75 -2.13 1.01
C GLY A 136 -4.79 -3.01 1.71
N VAL A 137 -5.40 -2.55 2.80
CA VAL A 137 -6.55 -3.20 3.48
C VAL A 137 -7.84 -2.54 3.04
N GLN A 138 -7.83 -1.23 2.91
CA GLN A 138 -8.97 -0.42 2.48
C GLN A 138 -8.51 0.69 1.55
N GLY A 139 -9.38 1.09 0.62
CA GLY A 139 -9.13 2.15 -0.36
C GLY A 139 -10.37 2.99 -0.61
N ASP A 140 -10.22 4.04 -1.41
CA ASP A 140 -11.34 4.90 -1.78
C ASP A 140 -12.10 4.28 -2.95
N GLU A 141 -13.44 4.21 -2.83
CA GLU A 141 -14.34 3.75 -3.88
C GLU A 141 -14.48 4.86 -4.93
N ILE A 142 -14.10 4.59 -6.17
CA ILE A 142 -14.01 5.56 -7.26
C ILE A 142 -14.67 5.05 -8.55
N THR A 143 -15.62 4.16 -8.46
CA THR A 143 -16.26 3.48 -9.61
C THR A 143 -16.82 4.46 -10.63
N ALA A 144 -17.48 5.52 -10.18
CA ALA A 144 -18.05 6.55 -11.06
C ALA A 144 -16.97 7.20 -11.94
N ASN A 145 -15.79 7.50 -11.36
CA ASN A 145 -14.66 8.07 -12.07
C ASN A 145 -14.04 7.05 -13.05
N VAL A 146 -13.86 5.81 -12.60
CA VAL A 146 -13.26 4.74 -13.42
C VAL A 146 -14.14 4.37 -14.61
N ARG A 147 -15.47 4.44 -14.50
CA ARG A 147 -16.38 4.23 -15.60
C ARG A 147 -16.16 5.20 -16.78
N THR A 148 -15.57 6.36 -16.55
CA THR A 148 -15.22 7.32 -17.61
C THR A 148 -13.95 6.91 -18.38
N ILE A 149 -13.12 6.01 -17.84
CA ILE A 149 -11.87 5.57 -18.47
C ILE A 149 -12.22 4.57 -19.58
N ARG A 150 -11.96 4.96 -20.80
CA ARG A 150 -12.46 4.24 -21.98
C ARG A 150 -11.83 2.87 -22.21
N SER A 151 -10.61 2.64 -21.75
CA SER A 151 -9.93 1.34 -21.81
C SER A 151 -10.38 0.34 -20.73
N VAL A 152 -11.18 0.76 -19.74
CA VAL A 152 -11.78 -0.15 -18.77
C VAL A 152 -13.09 -0.71 -19.36
N PRO A 153 -13.22 -2.02 -19.59
CA PRO A 153 -14.48 -2.60 -20.07
C PRO A 153 -15.56 -2.51 -18.99
N LEU A 154 -16.70 -1.94 -19.31
CA LEU A 154 -17.86 -1.90 -18.39
C LEU A 154 -18.59 -3.24 -18.38
N THR A 155 -18.52 -3.97 -19.50
CA THR A 155 -19.07 -5.31 -19.67
C THR A 155 -18.02 -6.17 -20.36
N LEU A 156 -17.80 -7.37 -19.86
CA LEU A 156 -16.80 -8.30 -20.37
C LEU A 156 -17.31 -9.11 -21.57
N LYS A 157 -16.37 -9.76 -22.26
CA LYS A 157 -16.59 -10.65 -23.39
C LYS A 157 -16.08 -12.06 -23.06
N GLY A 158 -16.60 -13.07 -23.75
CA GLY A 158 -16.11 -14.43 -23.67
C GLY A 158 -16.54 -15.18 -22.40
N ASP A 159 -15.70 -16.11 -21.97
CA ASP A 159 -15.93 -17.02 -20.84
C ASP A 159 -15.16 -16.54 -19.63
N TYR A 160 -15.79 -15.76 -18.79
CA TYR A 160 -15.21 -15.12 -17.58
C TYR A 160 -15.81 -15.73 -16.31
N PRO A 161 -15.11 -15.66 -15.15
CA PRO A 161 -15.67 -16.07 -13.87
C PRO A 161 -16.85 -15.20 -13.44
N ASP A 162 -17.81 -15.78 -12.72
CA ASP A 162 -18.97 -15.05 -12.22
C ASP A 162 -18.58 -13.87 -11.33
N HIS A 163 -17.58 -14.07 -10.45
CA HIS A 163 -17.06 -13.05 -9.56
C HIS A 163 -15.53 -13.10 -9.51
N PHE A 164 -14.87 -11.99 -9.74
CA PHE A 164 -13.40 -11.86 -9.64
C PHE A 164 -12.97 -10.40 -9.57
N HIS A 165 -11.71 -10.20 -9.18
CA HIS A 165 -11.03 -8.92 -9.20
C HIS A 165 -9.92 -8.92 -10.24
N ILE A 166 -9.67 -7.77 -10.84
CA ILE A 166 -8.49 -7.57 -11.67
C ILE A 166 -7.80 -6.27 -11.27
N ARG A 167 -6.49 -6.35 -11.08
CA ARG A 167 -5.67 -5.22 -10.68
C ARG A 167 -4.87 -4.67 -11.82
N GLY A 168 -4.72 -3.37 -11.79
CA GLY A 168 -4.00 -2.63 -12.81
C GLY A 168 -3.41 -1.34 -12.32
N GLU A 169 -2.91 -0.59 -13.26
CA GLU A 169 -2.36 0.75 -13.03
C GLU A 169 -3.09 1.74 -13.93
N ILE A 170 -3.63 2.79 -13.33
CA ILE A 170 -4.16 3.94 -14.07
C ILE A 170 -3.00 4.86 -14.38
N ILE A 171 -2.80 5.12 -15.66
CA ILE A 171 -1.70 5.91 -16.20
C ILE A 171 -2.20 7.05 -17.08
N ILE A 172 -1.31 7.95 -17.42
CA ILE A 172 -1.47 8.91 -18.53
C ILE A 172 -0.38 8.63 -19.55
N LEU A 173 -0.77 8.42 -20.80
CA LEU A 173 0.19 8.24 -21.89
C LEU A 173 1.00 9.52 -22.11
N LYS A 174 2.29 9.40 -22.47
CA LYS A 174 3.22 10.52 -22.66
C LYS A 174 2.67 11.61 -23.59
N GLU A 175 2.08 11.22 -24.71
CA GLU A 175 1.47 12.16 -25.66
C GLU A 175 0.26 12.88 -25.07
N GLY A 176 -0.62 12.16 -24.38
CA GLY A 176 -1.78 12.73 -23.69
C GLY A 176 -1.36 13.71 -22.59
N PHE A 177 -0.33 13.38 -21.81
CA PHE A 177 0.24 14.26 -20.79
C PHE A 177 0.81 15.56 -21.40
N LYS A 178 1.54 15.42 -22.51
CA LYS A 178 2.09 16.58 -23.24
C LYS A 178 0.97 17.51 -23.73
N LYS A 179 -0.04 16.97 -24.42
CA LYS A 179 -1.19 17.75 -24.92
C LYS A 179 -1.93 18.47 -23.79
N MET A 180 -2.15 17.78 -22.67
CA MET A 180 -2.81 18.36 -21.51
C MET A 180 -2.00 19.53 -20.91
N ASN A 181 -0.67 19.43 -20.86
CA ASN A 181 0.18 20.51 -20.39
C ASN A 181 0.26 21.68 -21.38
N GLU A 182 0.28 21.42 -22.68
CA GLU A 182 0.21 22.47 -23.72
C GLU A 182 -1.09 23.28 -23.58
N GLN A 183 -2.22 22.62 -23.32
CA GLN A 183 -3.49 23.29 -23.10
C GLN A 183 -3.45 24.15 -21.82
N ARG A 184 -2.95 23.63 -20.70
CA ARG A 184 -2.84 24.39 -19.43
C ARG A 184 -1.99 25.64 -19.59
N ILE A 185 -0.84 25.52 -20.27
CA ILE A 185 0.04 26.67 -20.54
C ILE A 185 -0.69 27.71 -21.40
N ALA A 186 -1.45 27.28 -22.40
CA ALA A 186 -2.24 28.18 -23.26
C ALA A 186 -3.35 28.91 -22.46
N GLU A 187 -3.87 28.27 -21.42
CA GLU A 187 -4.87 28.83 -20.49
C GLU A 187 -4.23 29.69 -19.37
N GLY A 188 -2.89 29.80 -19.32
CA GLY A 188 -2.14 30.57 -18.33
C GLY A 188 -1.97 29.87 -16.99
N GLU A 189 -2.16 28.56 -16.97
CA GLU A 189 -1.98 27.71 -15.78
C GLU A 189 -0.62 27.00 -15.78
N ASP A 190 -0.11 26.68 -14.59
CA ASP A 190 1.11 25.90 -14.45
C ASP A 190 0.94 24.48 -15.00
N PRO A 191 1.92 23.94 -15.73
CA PRO A 191 1.88 22.58 -16.24
C PRO A 191 1.95 21.57 -15.09
N TYR A 192 1.32 20.42 -15.27
CA TYR A 192 1.51 19.27 -14.39
C TYR A 192 2.95 18.75 -14.52
N MET A 193 3.55 18.38 -13.39
CA MET A 193 4.95 18.02 -13.35
C MET A 193 5.21 16.51 -13.53
N ASN A 194 4.23 15.65 -13.20
CA ASN A 194 4.43 14.21 -13.18
C ASN A 194 3.16 13.46 -13.62
N PRO A 195 3.22 12.57 -14.63
CA PRO A 195 2.06 11.82 -15.12
C PRO A 195 1.40 10.95 -14.05
N ARG A 196 2.18 10.26 -13.20
CA ARG A 196 1.69 9.41 -12.11
C ARG A 196 0.85 10.20 -11.10
N ASN A 197 1.40 11.31 -10.59
CA ASN A 197 0.69 12.15 -9.62
C ASN A 197 -0.56 12.77 -10.24
N THR A 198 -0.49 13.14 -11.51
CA THR A 198 -1.63 13.67 -12.26
C THR A 198 -2.70 12.62 -12.47
N ALA A 199 -2.34 11.37 -12.78
CA ALA A 199 -3.29 10.26 -12.87
C ALA A 199 -3.99 10.03 -11.52
N SER A 200 -3.23 9.91 -10.44
CA SER A 200 -3.78 9.73 -9.08
C SER A 200 -4.69 10.88 -8.65
N GLY A 201 -4.29 12.12 -8.90
CA GLY A 201 -5.10 13.31 -8.61
C GLY A 201 -6.39 13.36 -9.43
N SER A 202 -6.32 12.98 -10.72
CA SER A 202 -7.47 12.95 -11.62
C SER A 202 -8.53 11.95 -11.17
N LEU A 203 -8.13 10.79 -10.62
CA LEU A 203 -9.06 9.79 -10.10
C LEU A 203 -9.86 10.26 -8.88
N LYS A 204 -9.42 11.32 -8.21
CA LYS A 204 -10.07 11.89 -7.02
C LYS A 204 -10.80 13.21 -7.28
N LEU A 205 -10.98 13.59 -8.54
CA LEU A 205 -11.82 14.73 -8.90
C LEU A 205 -13.29 14.41 -8.58
N GLN A 206 -13.99 15.37 -8.03
CA GLN A 206 -15.40 15.21 -7.62
C GLN A 206 -16.35 15.20 -8.82
N ASP A 207 -16.01 15.93 -9.86
CA ASP A 207 -16.79 15.98 -11.10
C ASP A 207 -16.28 14.93 -12.09
N THR A 208 -17.10 13.91 -12.36
CA THR A 208 -16.76 12.85 -13.31
C THR A 208 -16.64 13.35 -14.74
N ALA A 209 -17.28 14.47 -15.11
CA ALA A 209 -17.09 15.09 -16.43
C ALA A 209 -15.67 15.66 -16.60
N GLU A 210 -15.08 16.17 -15.54
CA GLU A 210 -13.67 16.60 -15.55
C GLU A 210 -12.72 15.40 -15.63
N VAL A 211 -13.06 14.28 -14.98
CA VAL A 211 -12.29 13.03 -15.12
C VAL A 211 -12.34 12.51 -16.56
N ALA A 212 -13.52 12.52 -17.19
CA ALA A 212 -13.72 12.05 -18.56
C ALA A 212 -12.89 12.83 -19.61
N LYS A 213 -12.53 14.07 -19.32
CA LYS A 213 -11.64 14.90 -20.18
C LYS A 213 -10.16 14.54 -20.02
N ARG A 214 -9.77 13.81 -18.95
CA ARG A 214 -8.39 13.43 -18.70
C ARG A 214 -8.00 12.25 -19.58
N PRO A 215 -6.80 12.26 -20.19
CA PRO A 215 -6.33 11.15 -21.03
C PRO A 215 -5.83 9.96 -20.19
N LEU A 216 -6.72 9.45 -19.31
CA LEU A 216 -6.45 8.31 -18.44
C LEU A 216 -6.55 7.01 -19.24
N ASP A 217 -5.65 6.09 -18.95
CA ASP A 217 -5.63 4.74 -19.47
C ASP A 217 -5.45 3.73 -18.33
N CYS A 218 -5.85 2.48 -18.52
CA CYS A 218 -5.77 1.43 -17.50
C CYS A 218 -5.05 0.21 -18.06
N LEU A 219 -3.91 -0.14 -17.47
CA LEU A 219 -3.13 -1.32 -17.84
C LEU A 219 -3.28 -2.39 -16.76
N LEU A 220 -3.85 -3.55 -17.12
CA LEU A 220 -4.15 -4.63 -16.17
C LEU A 220 -3.02 -5.65 -16.13
N TYR A 221 -2.71 -6.18 -14.92
CA TYR A 221 -1.55 -7.04 -14.70
C TYR A 221 -1.76 -8.18 -13.69
N TYR A 222 -2.92 -8.29 -13.03
CA TYR A 222 -3.11 -9.37 -12.04
C TYR A 222 -4.59 -9.68 -11.82
N VAL A 223 -4.98 -10.93 -12.11
CA VAL A 223 -6.32 -11.45 -11.87
C VAL A 223 -6.35 -12.13 -10.50
N VAL A 224 -7.37 -11.84 -9.70
CA VAL A 224 -7.56 -12.39 -8.36
C VAL A 224 -8.99 -12.86 -8.20
N GLY A 225 -9.19 -14.02 -7.64
CA GLY A 225 -10.51 -14.57 -7.35
C GLY A 225 -10.44 -16.05 -7.05
N ASP A 226 -11.53 -16.57 -6.53
CA ASP A 226 -11.75 -18.00 -6.39
C ASP A 226 -12.18 -18.58 -7.74
N ASN A 227 -11.87 -19.84 -8.01
CA ASN A 227 -12.31 -20.54 -9.21
C ASN A 227 -11.91 -19.87 -10.55
N LEU A 228 -10.71 -19.31 -10.63
CA LEU A 228 -10.20 -18.80 -11.90
C LEU A 228 -10.05 -19.95 -12.93
N PRO A 229 -10.34 -19.71 -14.23
CA PRO A 229 -10.27 -20.74 -15.27
C PRO A 229 -8.83 -21.11 -15.69
N VAL A 230 -7.83 -20.55 -15.00
CA VAL A 230 -6.39 -20.73 -15.22
C VAL A 230 -5.68 -20.85 -13.90
N ASN A 231 -4.54 -21.54 -13.91
CA ASN A 231 -3.74 -21.83 -12.70
C ASN A 231 -2.38 -21.12 -12.68
N ASN A 232 -2.14 -20.20 -13.60
CA ASN A 232 -0.87 -19.50 -13.68
C ASN A 232 -1.01 -18.05 -14.17
N GLN A 233 -0.01 -17.23 -13.85
CA GLN A 233 0.01 -15.80 -14.13
C GLN A 233 0.04 -15.49 -15.63
N PHE A 234 0.86 -16.22 -16.41
CA PHE A 234 1.03 -15.93 -17.84
C PHE A 234 -0.26 -16.15 -18.62
N ASP A 235 -0.93 -17.30 -18.40
CA ASP A 235 -2.19 -17.61 -19.05
C ASP A 235 -3.32 -16.71 -18.54
N SER A 236 -3.29 -16.28 -17.27
CA SER A 236 -4.29 -15.33 -16.74
C SER A 236 -4.25 -13.98 -17.45
N LEU A 237 -3.07 -13.50 -17.84
CA LEU A 237 -2.93 -12.29 -18.64
C LEU A 237 -3.52 -12.46 -20.05
N GLN A 238 -3.37 -13.65 -20.66
CA GLN A 238 -3.98 -13.95 -21.95
C GLN A 238 -5.50 -13.99 -21.84
N LYS A 239 -6.04 -14.68 -20.84
CA LYS A 239 -7.48 -14.70 -20.57
C LYS A 239 -8.06 -13.33 -20.31
N ALA A 240 -7.35 -12.48 -19.56
CA ALA A 240 -7.78 -11.11 -19.34
C ALA A 240 -7.91 -10.33 -20.67
N ARG A 241 -7.01 -10.54 -21.65
CA ARG A 241 -7.16 -9.97 -23.01
C ARG A 241 -8.41 -10.49 -23.71
N ASP A 242 -8.67 -11.80 -23.63
CA ASP A 242 -9.85 -12.42 -24.23
C ASP A 242 -11.16 -11.87 -23.64
N TRP A 243 -11.17 -11.50 -22.36
CA TRP A 243 -12.30 -10.86 -21.68
C TRP A 243 -12.48 -9.38 -22.04
N GLY A 244 -11.54 -8.77 -22.75
CA GLY A 244 -11.60 -7.40 -23.23
C GLY A 244 -10.77 -6.39 -22.45
N PHE A 245 -9.92 -6.83 -21.55
CA PHE A 245 -9.03 -5.94 -20.81
C PHE A 245 -7.81 -5.51 -21.63
N LYS A 246 -7.37 -4.28 -21.39
CA LYS A 246 -6.09 -3.78 -21.94
C LYS A 246 -4.94 -4.31 -21.09
N VAL A 247 -4.35 -5.42 -21.53
CA VAL A 247 -3.17 -6.03 -20.93
C VAL A 247 -1.99 -5.85 -21.88
N PRO A 248 -0.92 -5.15 -21.49
CA PRO A 248 0.25 -4.95 -22.36
C PRO A 248 0.90 -6.28 -22.80
N SER A 249 1.40 -6.31 -24.03
CA SER A 249 2.01 -7.51 -24.64
C SER A 249 3.44 -7.78 -24.19
N GLN A 250 4.06 -6.87 -23.43
CA GLN A 250 5.47 -6.92 -23.05
C GLN A 250 5.79 -7.91 -21.92
N SER A 251 4.84 -8.74 -21.50
CA SER A 251 5.10 -9.80 -20.52
C SER A 251 5.85 -10.98 -21.16
N LYS A 252 6.74 -11.62 -20.38
CA LYS A 252 7.53 -12.77 -20.82
C LYS A 252 7.55 -13.85 -19.76
N LEU A 253 7.30 -15.10 -20.17
CA LEU A 253 7.57 -16.30 -19.36
C LEU A 253 9.06 -16.60 -19.38
N CYS A 254 9.67 -16.72 -18.19
CA CYS A 254 11.10 -16.97 -17.99
C CYS A 254 11.29 -18.23 -17.17
N HIS A 255 12.28 -19.05 -17.53
CA HIS A 255 12.61 -20.31 -16.87
C HIS A 255 13.95 -20.28 -16.12
N SER A 256 14.62 -19.14 -16.12
CA SER A 256 15.90 -18.95 -15.44
C SER A 256 16.11 -17.48 -15.05
N THR A 257 16.94 -17.24 -14.03
CA THR A 257 17.39 -15.89 -13.66
C THR A 257 18.08 -15.18 -14.83
N GLN A 258 18.78 -15.90 -15.70
CA GLN A 258 19.41 -15.28 -16.88
C GLN A 258 18.36 -14.69 -17.83
N GLU A 259 17.28 -15.43 -18.13
CA GLU A 259 16.19 -14.91 -18.96
C GLU A 259 15.47 -13.72 -18.31
N VAL A 260 15.35 -13.71 -16.98
CA VAL A 260 14.83 -12.56 -16.21
C VAL A 260 15.75 -11.36 -16.40
N MET A 261 17.06 -11.52 -16.23
CA MET A 261 18.02 -10.44 -16.40
C MET A 261 18.08 -9.93 -17.84
N ASP A 262 17.95 -10.81 -18.83
CA ASP A 262 17.90 -10.43 -20.25
C ASP A 262 16.66 -9.56 -20.53
N PHE A 263 15.52 -9.88 -19.95
CA PHE A 263 14.30 -9.08 -20.03
C PHE A 263 14.48 -7.69 -19.36
N ILE A 264 15.08 -7.67 -18.17
CA ILE A 264 15.37 -6.42 -17.44
C ILE A 264 16.29 -5.52 -18.26
N ASN A 265 17.42 -6.06 -18.74
CA ASN A 265 18.41 -5.30 -19.50
C ASN A 265 17.83 -4.76 -20.82
N TYR A 266 17.00 -5.57 -21.50
CA TYR A 266 16.34 -5.15 -22.72
C TYR A 266 15.45 -3.92 -22.49
N TRP A 267 14.62 -3.96 -21.44
CA TRP A 267 13.67 -2.88 -21.16
C TRP A 267 14.31 -1.67 -20.47
N ASP A 268 15.38 -1.85 -19.70
CA ASP A 268 16.13 -0.72 -19.14
C ASP A 268 16.67 0.20 -20.24
N GLN A 269 17.10 -0.36 -21.38
CA GLN A 269 17.55 0.40 -22.54
C GLN A 269 16.40 1.00 -23.36
N ARG A 270 15.26 0.33 -23.44
CA ARG A 270 14.16 0.66 -24.35
C ARG A 270 12.92 1.24 -23.67
N ARG A 271 12.92 1.42 -22.36
CA ARG A 271 11.78 1.97 -21.62
C ARG A 271 11.35 3.36 -22.14
N HIS A 272 12.28 4.12 -22.71
CA HIS A 272 11.99 5.45 -23.24
C HIS A 272 11.16 5.42 -24.53
N ASP A 273 11.20 4.30 -25.26
CA ASP A 273 10.42 4.08 -26.49
C ASP A 273 8.94 3.76 -26.18
N LEU A 274 8.61 3.43 -24.93
CA LEU A 274 7.26 3.12 -24.52
C LEU A 274 6.38 4.38 -24.47
N PRO A 275 5.09 4.27 -24.83
CA PRO A 275 4.16 5.39 -24.78
C PRO A 275 3.75 5.81 -23.37
N TYR A 276 4.20 5.10 -22.34
CA TYR A 276 3.96 5.31 -20.92
C TYR A 276 5.24 5.20 -20.10
N GLU A 277 5.20 5.69 -18.86
CA GLU A 277 6.35 5.60 -17.96
C GLU A 277 6.39 4.26 -17.24
N THR A 278 7.62 3.74 -17.05
CA THR A 278 7.90 2.53 -16.26
C THR A 278 9.13 2.77 -15.40
N ASP A 279 9.11 2.25 -14.17
CA ASP A 279 10.20 2.42 -13.21
C ASP A 279 10.97 1.10 -12.94
N GLY A 280 10.60 0.01 -13.62
CA GLY A 280 11.24 -1.28 -13.43
C GLY A 280 10.51 -2.44 -14.10
N VAL A 281 10.78 -3.64 -13.58
CA VAL A 281 10.19 -4.91 -13.97
C VAL A 281 9.63 -5.59 -12.73
N VAL A 282 8.44 -6.16 -12.81
CA VAL A 282 7.87 -7.02 -11.78
C VAL A 282 8.10 -8.47 -12.18
N ILE A 283 8.71 -9.25 -11.29
CA ILE A 283 8.98 -10.67 -11.46
C ILE A 283 8.05 -11.42 -10.52
N LYS A 284 7.23 -12.31 -11.07
CA LYS A 284 6.26 -13.12 -10.32
C LYS A 284 6.51 -14.60 -10.56
N VAL A 285 6.37 -15.41 -9.54
CA VAL A 285 6.26 -16.86 -9.71
C VAL A 285 5.04 -17.16 -10.58
N ASN A 286 5.20 -17.95 -11.64
CA ASN A 286 4.14 -18.16 -12.63
C ASN A 286 2.96 -18.98 -12.09
N ASP A 287 3.22 -20.06 -11.38
CA ASP A 287 2.21 -20.98 -10.88
C ASP A 287 1.44 -20.39 -9.68
N PHE A 288 0.09 -20.33 -9.73
CA PHE A 288 -0.74 -19.75 -8.68
C PHE A 288 -0.73 -20.57 -7.40
N HIS A 289 -0.60 -21.90 -7.51
CA HIS A 289 -0.48 -22.74 -6.34
C HIS A 289 0.85 -22.47 -5.60
N ALA A 290 1.94 -22.35 -6.33
CA ALA A 290 3.22 -21.95 -5.76
C ALA A 290 3.17 -20.54 -5.13
N GLN A 291 2.45 -19.58 -5.72
CA GLN A 291 2.23 -18.29 -5.12
C GLN A 291 1.51 -18.39 -3.76
N GLN A 292 0.46 -19.21 -3.68
CA GLN A 292 -0.29 -19.44 -2.44
C GLN A 292 0.59 -20.17 -1.39
N GLU A 293 1.39 -21.12 -1.80
CA GLU A 293 2.31 -21.86 -0.92
C GLU A 293 3.37 -20.95 -0.30
N LEU A 294 3.97 -20.05 -1.08
CA LEU A 294 4.92 -19.05 -0.62
C LEU A 294 4.27 -17.99 0.29
N GLY A 295 3.04 -17.61 -0.04
CA GLY A 295 2.25 -16.67 0.75
C GLY A 295 2.85 -15.26 0.79
N TYR A 296 2.61 -14.59 1.92
CA TYR A 296 2.87 -13.16 2.08
C TYR A 296 3.67 -12.88 3.35
N THR A 297 4.36 -11.75 3.37
CA THR A 297 4.80 -11.08 4.58
C THR A 297 3.71 -10.09 5.03
N ALA A 298 3.93 -9.36 6.12
CA ALA A 298 3.01 -8.28 6.52
C ALA A 298 2.89 -7.16 5.46
N LYS A 299 3.86 -7.01 4.54
CA LYS A 299 3.92 -5.91 3.57
C LYS A 299 3.89 -6.33 2.12
N SER A 300 4.44 -7.49 1.79
CA SER A 300 4.73 -7.90 0.41
C SER A 300 4.47 -9.39 0.18
N PRO A 301 4.13 -9.82 -1.06
CA PRO A 301 4.12 -11.22 -1.43
C PRO A 301 5.54 -11.78 -1.45
N ARG A 302 5.73 -13.03 -1.02
CA ARG A 302 7.02 -13.73 -1.10
C ARG A 302 7.33 -14.24 -2.51
N TRP A 303 6.31 -14.36 -3.33
CA TRP A 303 6.33 -14.90 -4.69
C TRP A 303 6.50 -13.83 -5.78
N ALA A 304 6.62 -12.56 -5.41
CA ALA A 304 6.87 -11.48 -6.36
C ALA A 304 7.89 -10.48 -5.82
N ILE A 305 8.67 -9.90 -6.72
CA ILE A 305 9.65 -8.86 -6.43
C ILE A 305 9.68 -7.84 -7.57
N ALA A 306 9.92 -6.58 -7.25
CA ALA A 306 10.13 -5.53 -8.23
C ALA A 306 11.63 -5.27 -8.40
N TYR A 307 12.14 -5.39 -9.64
CA TYR A 307 13.45 -4.87 -10.00
C TYR A 307 13.29 -3.44 -10.50
N LYS A 308 13.94 -2.50 -9.84
CA LYS A 308 13.88 -1.09 -10.24
C LYS A 308 15.05 -0.75 -11.15
N PHE A 309 14.75 -0.09 -12.26
CA PHE A 309 15.77 0.46 -13.14
C PHE A 309 16.61 1.50 -12.41
N LYS A 310 17.84 1.70 -12.88
CA LYS A 310 18.69 2.76 -12.32
C LYS A 310 17.94 4.10 -12.40
N ALA A 311 17.89 4.77 -11.26
CA ALA A 311 17.31 6.10 -11.20
C ALA A 311 18.13 7.06 -12.05
N GLU A 312 17.42 8.04 -12.63
CA GLU A 312 18.07 9.20 -13.24
C GLU A 312 18.87 9.95 -12.18
N GLU A 313 20.12 10.29 -12.50
CA GLU A 313 21.00 11.06 -11.62
C GLU A 313 21.29 12.41 -12.25
N VAL A 314 21.17 13.47 -11.46
CA VAL A 314 21.50 14.84 -11.90
C VAL A 314 22.46 15.48 -10.90
N THR A 315 23.18 16.50 -11.38
CA THR A 315 24.12 17.26 -10.54
C THR A 315 23.53 18.62 -10.21
N THR A 316 23.62 19.02 -8.94
CA THR A 316 23.18 20.34 -8.46
C THR A 316 24.02 20.80 -7.27
N THR A 317 23.93 22.09 -6.90
CA THR A 317 24.69 22.69 -5.80
C THR A 317 24.02 22.43 -4.46
N LEU A 318 24.77 21.99 -3.46
CA LEU A 318 24.37 21.96 -2.05
C LEU A 318 24.46 23.35 -1.43
N GLU A 319 23.33 24.02 -1.24
CA GLU A 319 23.28 25.40 -0.72
C GLU A 319 23.34 25.45 0.81
N SER A 320 22.58 24.59 1.49
CA SER A 320 22.52 24.53 2.95
C SER A 320 21.97 23.17 3.42
N ILE A 321 22.06 22.92 4.72
CA ILE A 321 21.44 21.76 5.36
C ILE A 321 20.46 22.26 6.43
N SER A 322 19.25 21.77 6.39
CA SER A 322 18.23 21.93 7.42
C SER A 322 18.02 20.60 8.16
N TYR A 323 17.51 20.67 9.37
CA TYR A 323 17.31 19.51 10.23
C TYR A 323 15.84 19.41 10.62
N GLN A 324 15.28 18.23 10.45
CA GLN A 324 13.88 17.93 10.82
C GLN A 324 13.86 17.05 12.06
N VAL A 325 12.90 17.30 12.94
CA VAL A 325 12.68 16.50 14.15
C VAL A 325 11.47 15.61 13.92
N GLY A 326 11.67 14.29 13.96
CA GLY A 326 10.61 13.32 13.87
C GLY A 326 9.84 13.12 15.17
N ARG A 327 8.70 12.40 15.12
CA ARG A 327 7.86 12.12 16.30
C ARG A 327 8.56 11.40 17.45
N THR A 328 9.64 10.69 17.17
CA THR A 328 10.46 9.98 18.17
C THR A 328 11.68 10.79 18.61
N GLY A 329 11.77 12.05 18.18
CA GLY A 329 12.93 12.90 18.42
C GLY A 329 14.10 12.70 17.45
N ALA A 330 14.01 11.74 16.52
CA ALA A 330 15.06 11.49 15.54
C ALA A 330 15.31 12.73 14.66
N ILE A 331 16.61 13.12 14.56
CA ILE A 331 17.02 14.27 13.77
C ILE A 331 17.42 13.80 12.36
N THR A 332 16.69 14.28 11.37
CA THR A 332 16.96 13.96 9.96
C THR A 332 17.52 15.17 9.25
N PRO A 333 18.78 15.11 8.78
CA PRO A 333 19.37 16.18 7.97
C PRO A 333 18.78 16.15 6.55
N VAL A 334 18.48 17.33 6.03
CA VAL A 334 17.92 17.53 4.68
C VAL A 334 18.78 18.55 3.95
N ALA A 335 19.33 18.15 2.81
CA ALA A 335 20.04 19.05 1.91
C ALA A 335 19.05 19.99 1.23
N ASN A 336 19.30 21.28 1.27
CA ASN A 336 18.67 22.28 0.44
C ASN A 336 19.55 22.52 -0.79
N LEU A 337 18.97 22.38 -1.97
CA LEU A 337 19.67 22.30 -3.25
C LEU A 337 19.26 23.44 -4.15
N ALA A 338 20.16 23.90 -4.99
CA ALA A 338 19.77 24.69 -6.15
C ALA A 338 18.73 23.90 -6.98
N PRO A 339 17.63 24.54 -7.38
CA PRO A 339 16.55 23.84 -8.09
C PRO A 339 17.05 23.11 -9.34
N VAL A 340 16.75 21.82 -9.47
CA VAL A 340 17.15 21.01 -10.61
C VAL A 340 16.00 20.11 -11.06
N LEU A 341 15.84 19.96 -12.38
CA LEU A 341 14.86 19.04 -12.96
C LEU A 341 15.39 17.60 -12.86
N LEU A 342 14.61 16.73 -12.21
CA LEU A 342 14.91 15.31 -12.06
C LEU A 342 13.65 14.48 -12.17
N ALA A 343 13.60 13.55 -13.11
CA ALA A 343 12.46 12.68 -13.38
C ALA A 343 11.13 13.48 -13.44
N GLY A 344 11.09 14.53 -14.24
CA GLY A 344 9.91 15.36 -14.47
C GLY A 344 9.46 16.21 -13.27
N THR A 345 10.28 16.38 -12.23
CA THR A 345 9.98 17.26 -11.08
C THR A 345 11.15 18.18 -10.76
N ILE A 346 10.87 19.40 -10.28
CA ILE A 346 11.90 20.30 -9.79
C ILE A 346 12.24 19.88 -8.34
N VAL A 347 13.45 19.36 -8.16
CA VAL A 347 14.00 18.97 -6.87
C VAL A 347 14.72 20.15 -6.25
N LYS A 348 14.37 20.51 -5.02
CA LYS A 348 14.99 21.56 -4.20
C LYS A 348 15.55 21.03 -2.88
N ARG A 349 15.20 19.79 -2.51
CA ARG A 349 15.58 19.18 -1.23
C ARG A 349 15.85 17.70 -1.44
N ALA A 350 16.86 17.19 -0.71
CA ALA A 350 17.20 15.75 -0.72
C ALA A 350 17.52 15.26 0.69
N SER A 351 17.21 14.00 0.98
CA SER A 351 17.52 13.37 2.26
C SER A 351 19.02 13.11 2.38
N LEU A 352 19.56 13.33 3.57
CA LEU A 352 20.94 12.96 3.97
C LEU A 352 20.95 11.84 5.03
N HIS A 353 19.78 11.30 5.35
CA HIS A 353 19.57 10.21 6.29
C HIS A 353 20.04 10.48 7.71
N ASN A 354 21.35 10.66 7.95
CA ASN A 354 21.97 10.85 9.28
C ASN A 354 23.37 11.47 9.17
N ALA A 355 24.00 11.71 10.32
CA ALA A 355 25.35 12.28 10.41
C ALA A 355 26.41 11.39 9.72
N ASP A 356 26.29 10.07 9.82
CA ASP A 356 27.26 9.13 9.26
C ASP A 356 27.27 9.20 7.72
N GLN A 357 26.11 9.41 7.10
CA GLN A 357 26.04 9.60 5.66
C GLN A 357 26.69 10.91 5.22
N ILE A 358 26.50 11.99 5.97
CA ILE A 358 27.17 13.28 5.71
C ILE A 358 28.70 13.11 5.77
N ALA A 359 29.19 12.44 6.81
CA ALA A 359 30.60 12.16 6.99
C ALA A 359 31.19 11.23 5.92
N LYS A 360 30.45 10.15 5.57
CA LYS A 360 30.84 9.19 4.55
C LYS A 360 31.00 9.84 3.16
N LEU A 361 30.16 10.81 2.84
CA LEU A 361 30.20 11.55 1.58
C LEU A 361 31.18 12.73 1.62
N ASP A 362 31.77 13.05 2.76
CA ASP A 362 32.59 14.27 2.98
C ASP A 362 31.91 15.51 2.43
N LEU A 363 30.63 15.71 2.78
CA LEU A 363 29.82 16.80 2.24
C LEU A 363 30.30 18.15 2.74
N ARG A 364 30.36 19.12 1.84
CA ARG A 364 30.71 20.52 2.15
C ARG A 364 29.67 21.45 1.50
N LEU A 365 29.39 22.56 2.14
CA LEU A 365 28.54 23.58 1.57
C LEU A 365 29.17 24.16 0.28
N GLY A 366 28.38 24.29 -0.75
CA GLY A 366 28.82 24.69 -2.06
C GLY A 366 29.25 23.55 -2.99
N ASP A 367 29.29 22.30 -2.50
CA ASP A 367 29.58 21.14 -3.36
C ASP A 367 28.57 20.97 -4.48
N GLN A 368 29.07 20.53 -5.62
CA GLN A 368 28.24 19.91 -6.65
C GLN A 368 27.97 18.47 -6.24
N VAL A 369 26.72 18.15 -5.98
CA VAL A 369 26.28 16.84 -5.51
C VAL A 369 25.48 16.10 -6.55
N PHE A 370 25.67 14.78 -6.60
CA PHE A 370 24.82 13.88 -7.38
C PHE A 370 23.55 13.61 -6.62
N VAL A 371 22.40 13.79 -7.30
CA VAL A 371 21.07 13.58 -6.73
C VAL A 371 20.34 12.58 -7.57
N GLU A 372 19.84 11.52 -6.95
CA GLU A 372 18.94 10.57 -7.58
C GLU A 372 17.60 10.55 -6.86
N LYS A 373 16.56 10.17 -7.57
CA LYS A 373 15.23 9.94 -7.04
C LYS A 373 15.08 8.45 -6.76
N GLY A 374 15.61 8.02 -5.60
CA GLY A 374 15.57 6.61 -5.21
C GLY A 374 14.15 6.15 -4.92
N GLY A 375 13.75 5.07 -5.55
CA GLY A 375 12.57 4.28 -5.16
C GLY A 375 11.24 4.98 -5.17
N GLU A 376 11.08 6.06 -5.91
CA GLU A 376 9.81 6.70 -6.29
C GLU A 376 9.57 8.15 -5.86
N ILE A 377 10.03 8.62 -4.67
CA ILE A 377 9.50 9.90 -4.20
C ILE A 377 10.55 10.79 -3.53
N ILE A 378 11.47 10.23 -2.74
CA ILE A 378 12.39 11.02 -1.91
C ILE A 378 13.74 11.16 -2.60
N PRO A 379 14.13 12.38 -3.05
CA PRO A 379 15.48 12.63 -3.56
C PRO A 379 16.53 12.36 -2.47
N LYS A 380 17.63 11.73 -2.85
CA LYS A 380 18.78 11.50 -1.97
C LYS A 380 20.08 11.90 -2.66
N ILE A 381 21.06 12.28 -1.88
CA ILE A 381 22.42 12.54 -2.37
C ILE A 381 23.17 11.22 -2.41
N THR A 382 23.77 10.89 -3.57
CA THR A 382 24.52 9.67 -3.82
C THR A 382 26.02 9.89 -3.79
N GLY A 383 26.47 11.11 -4.06
CA GLY A 383 27.89 11.44 -4.11
C GLY A 383 28.16 12.92 -4.26
N VAL A 384 29.45 13.25 -4.33
CA VAL A 384 29.99 14.60 -4.56
C VAL A 384 30.87 14.57 -5.79
N LYS A 385 30.72 15.58 -6.65
CA LYS A 385 31.61 15.80 -7.81
C LYS A 385 32.87 16.53 -7.36
N LEU A 386 33.84 15.76 -6.86
CA LEU A 386 35.05 16.27 -6.23
C LEU A 386 35.90 17.16 -7.13
N GLU A 387 35.88 16.91 -8.46
CA GLU A 387 36.69 17.64 -9.45
C GLU A 387 36.32 19.14 -9.55
N VAL A 388 35.10 19.48 -9.14
CA VAL A 388 34.59 20.87 -9.18
C VAL A 388 34.31 21.45 -7.81
N ARG A 389 34.80 20.81 -6.75
CA ARG A 389 34.61 21.29 -5.36
C ARG A 389 35.24 22.66 -5.21
N PRO A 390 34.54 23.68 -4.66
CA PRO A 390 35.08 24.97 -4.38
C PRO A 390 36.23 24.87 -3.37
N GLN A 391 37.35 25.65 -3.54
CA GLN A 391 38.48 25.63 -2.61
C GLN A 391 38.08 26.06 -1.20
N GLU A 392 37.09 26.93 -1.07
CA GLU A 392 36.58 27.46 0.20
C GLU A 392 35.38 26.64 0.74
N ALA A 393 35.08 25.46 0.18
CA ALA A 393 33.99 24.62 0.64
C ALA A 393 34.16 24.21 2.11
N THR A 394 33.19 24.60 2.94
CA THR A 394 33.24 24.37 4.39
C THR A 394 32.66 22.99 4.74
N PRO A 395 33.37 22.14 5.50
CA PRO A 395 32.86 20.88 5.98
C PRO A 395 31.55 21.08 6.76
N VAL A 396 30.57 20.16 6.54
CA VAL A 396 29.31 20.18 7.28
C VAL A 396 29.51 19.58 8.65
N ALA A 397 29.32 20.40 9.70
CA ALA A 397 29.22 19.92 11.08
C ALA A 397 27.75 19.59 11.40
N PHE A 398 27.54 18.41 11.99
CA PHE A 398 26.20 18.06 12.46
C PHE A 398 25.83 18.89 13.70
N ILE A 399 24.54 19.24 13.82
CA ILE A 399 24.08 20.06 14.96
C ILE A 399 24.17 19.30 16.28
N THR A 400 24.42 20.04 17.37
CA THR A 400 24.53 19.50 18.73
C THR A 400 23.26 19.70 19.55
N HIS A 401 22.39 20.62 19.13
CA HIS A 401 21.14 20.97 19.81
C HIS A 401 19.94 20.84 18.86
N CYS A 402 18.81 20.50 19.44
CA CYS A 402 17.54 20.38 18.70
C CYS A 402 17.16 21.74 18.07
N PRO A 403 16.87 21.78 16.76
CA PRO A 403 16.54 23.03 16.08
C PRO A 403 15.18 23.62 16.51
N GLU A 404 14.32 22.82 17.15
CA GLU A 404 12.98 23.21 17.54
C GLU A 404 12.86 23.63 19.01
N CYS A 405 13.55 22.96 19.92
CA CYS A 405 13.43 23.22 21.36
C CYS A 405 14.75 23.53 22.05
N GLY A 406 15.89 23.55 21.35
CA GLY A 406 17.19 23.91 21.90
C GLY A 406 17.83 22.87 22.84
N THR A 407 17.17 21.73 23.06
CA THR A 407 17.73 20.69 23.97
C THR A 407 18.92 20.01 23.31
N GLU A 408 19.95 19.71 24.10
CA GLU A 408 21.13 18.97 23.65
C GLU A 408 20.75 17.59 23.09
N LEU A 409 21.28 17.24 21.90
CA LEU A 409 21.00 15.99 21.24
C LEU A 409 21.78 14.84 21.86
N VAL A 410 21.18 13.66 21.87
CA VAL A 410 21.82 12.42 22.31
C VAL A 410 21.95 11.45 21.15
N ARG A 411 22.98 10.63 21.15
CA ARG A 411 23.18 9.51 20.24
C ARG A 411 23.48 8.26 21.05
N ASN A 412 22.62 7.26 20.94
CA ASN A 412 22.80 6.00 21.63
C ASN A 412 23.92 5.18 20.96
N GLU A 413 24.66 4.42 21.76
CA GLU A 413 25.70 3.53 21.25
C GLU A 413 25.11 2.52 20.25
N GLY A 414 25.75 2.39 19.08
CA GLY A 414 25.30 1.51 18.00
C GLY A 414 24.09 2.02 17.20
N GLU A 415 23.61 3.25 17.43
CA GLU A 415 22.59 3.89 16.61
C GLU A 415 23.21 4.97 15.70
N ALA A 416 22.74 5.02 14.43
CA ALA A 416 23.20 6.02 13.45
C ALA A 416 22.52 7.38 13.64
N GLN A 417 21.39 7.42 14.34
CA GLN A 417 20.57 8.62 14.52
C GLN A 417 20.93 9.39 15.78
N HIS A 418 20.82 10.73 15.68
CA HIS A 418 20.79 11.62 16.83
C HIS A 418 19.33 11.88 17.22
N TYR A 419 19.06 12.05 18.50
CA TYR A 419 17.72 12.25 19.03
C TYR A 419 17.64 13.47 19.94
N CYS A 420 16.53 14.18 19.86
CA CYS A 420 16.13 15.14 20.88
C CYS A 420 15.45 14.37 22.03
N PRO A 421 16.02 14.37 23.24
CA PRO A 421 15.47 13.64 24.37
C PRO A 421 14.25 14.30 24.99
N ASN A 422 13.92 15.54 24.62
CA ASN A 422 12.79 16.29 25.15
C ASN A 422 11.45 15.85 24.55
N ALA A 423 11.07 14.60 24.82
CA ALA A 423 9.92 13.97 24.20
C ALA A 423 8.60 14.71 24.45
N TYR A 424 8.43 15.35 25.60
CA TYR A 424 7.17 15.98 26.02
C TYR A 424 7.18 17.51 25.93
N GLY A 425 8.31 18.12 25.64
CA GLY A 425 8.45 19.57 25.47
C GLY A 425 8.79 20.00 24.05
N CYS A 426 9.17 19.08 23.17
CA CYS A 426 9.54 19.39 21.80
C CYS A 426 8.28 19.37 20.90
N PRO A 427 7.88 20.50 20.27
CA PRO A 427 6.64 20.61 19.51
C PRO A 427 6.47 19.53 18.43
N PRO A 428 7.43 19.25 17.53
CA PRO A 428 7.27 18.20 16.52
C PRO A 428 7.09 16.79 17.09
N GLN A 429 7.66 16.52 18.28
CA GLN A 429 7.46 15.23 18.94
C GLN A 429 6.04 15.10 19.50
N ILE A 430 5.51 16.18 20.06
CA ILE A 430 4.14 16.23 20.59
C ILE A 430 3.14 16.07 19.45
N THR A 431 3.21 16.96 18.45
CA THR A 431 2.27 16.94 17.31
C THR A 431 2.39 15.65 16.51
N GLY A 432 3.61 15.15 16.30
CA GLY A 432 3.86 13.90 15.58
C GLY A 432 3.30 12.66 16.28
N ARG A 433 3.29 12.61 17.62
CA ARG A 433 2.60 11.53 18.37
C ARG A 433 1.08 11.61 18.23
N ILE A 434 0.52 12.83 18.28
CA ILE A 434 -0.91 13.03 18.07
C ILE A 434 -1.29 12.65 16.62
N GLN A 435 -0.49 13.06 15.62
CA GLN A 435 -0.69 12.68 14.21
C GLN A 435 -0.64 11.17 14.01
N HIS A 436 0.29 10.47 14.68
CA HIS A 436 0.34 9.02 14.67
C HIS A 436 -0.93 8.41 15.28
N TYR A 437 -1.35 8.93 16.44
CA TYR A 437 -2.52 8.45 17.16
C TYR A 437 -3.80 8.54 16.33
N ILE A 438 -4.02 9.66 15.64
CA ILE A 438 -5.23 9.87 14.82
C ILE A 438 -5.19 9.14 13.46
N SER A 439 -4.05 8.59 13.07
CA SER A 439 -3.87 8.01 11.74
C SER A 439 -4.81 6.84 11.46
N ARG A 440 -5.06 6.57 10.15
CA ARG A 440 -5.98 5.52 9.67
C ARG A 440 -5.68 4.14 10.26
N LYS A 441 -4.42 3.78 10.44
CA LYS A 441 -4.01 2.48 11.03
C LYS A 441 -4.11 2.44 12.56
N ALA A 442 -4.18 3.59 13.20
CA ALA A 442 -4.31 3.75 14.64
C ALA A 442 -5.79 3.99 15.02
N MET A 443 -6.13 5.14 15.53
CA MET A 443 -7.48 5.46 16.00
C MET A 443 -8.44 5.90 14.89
N ASP A 444 -7.95 6.16 13.67
CA ASP A 444 -8.74 6.51 12.48
C ASP A 444 -9.72 7.66 12.69
N ILE A 445 -9.23 8.77 13.21
CA ILE A 445 -10.08 9.93 13.50
C ILE A 445 -10.26 10.74 12.23
N GLU A 446 -11.37 10.52 11.55
CA GLU A 446 -11.74 11.24 10.33
C GLU A 446 -11.92 12.74 10.58
N GLY A 447 -11.54 13.54 9.59
CA GLY A 447 -11.66 15.01 9.62
C GLY A 447 -10.52 15.71 10.36
N LEU A 448 -9.64 14.98 11.04
CA LEU A 448 -8.49 15.53 11.77
C LEU A 448 -7.19 15.21 11.01
N GLY A 449 -6.64 16.20 10.32
CA GLY A 449 -5.39 16.10 9.58
C GLY A 449 -4.19 16.70 10.33
N SER A 450 -2.98 16.53 9.80
CA SER A 450 -1.72 17.03 10.40
C SER A 450 -1.74 18.54 10.63
N GLU A 451 -2.23 19.31 9.66
CA GLU A 451 -2.33 20.79 9.78
C GLU A 451 -3.27 21.21 10.89
N THR A 452 -4.40 20.50 11.04
CA THR A 452 -5.36 20.79 12.11
C THR A 452 -4.79 20.45 13.48
N VAL A 453 -4.04 19.36 13.61
CA VAL A 453 -3.33 19.03 14.86
C VAL A 453 -2.34 20.12 15.24
N GLU A 454 -1.54 20.60 14.29
CA GLU A 454 -0.60 21.70 14.54
C GLU A 454 -1.31 23.00 14.94
N LEU A 455 -2.43 23.31 14.29
CA LEU A 455 -3.23 24.47 14.59
C LEU A 455 -3.81 24.39 16.02
N MET A 456 -4.37 23.25 16.40
CA MET A 456 -4.89 23.01 17.76
C MET A 456 -3.79 23.07 18.82
N PHE A 457 -2.60 22.51 18.52
CA PHE A 457 -1.46 22.57 19.40
C PHE A 457 -0.99 24.03 19.64
N ARG A 458 -0.84 24.80 18.56
CA ARG A 458 -0.46 26.23 18.64
C ARG A 458 -1.50 27.06 19.38
N ALA A 459 -2.77 26.70 19.28
CA ALA A 459 -3.86 27.35 20.02
C ALA A 459 -3.95 26.89 21.48
N GLY A 460 -3.08 25.97 21.94
CA GLY A 460 -3.08 25.44 23.30
C GLY A 460 -4.26 24.53 23.65
N LEU A 461 -4.97 24.02 22.65
CA LEU A 461 -6.14 23.14 22.86
C LEU A 461 -5.71 21.70 23.17
N ILE A 462 -4.57 21.25 22.64
CA ILE A 462 -4.07 19.90 22.82
C ILE A 462 -2.57 19.89 23.10
N HIS A 463 -2.09 19.03 24.03
CA HIS A 463 -0.68 18.82 24.37
C HIS A 463 -0.31 17.32 24.31
N ASN A 464 -1.32 16.45 24.30
CA ASN A 464 -1.17 15.02 24.06
C ASN A 464 -2.49 14.48 23.44
N TYR A 465 -2.46 13.22 23.01
CA TYR A 465 -3.61 12.64 22.32
C TYR A 465 -4.82 12.36 23.24
N ALA A 466 -4.67 12.33 24.58
CA ALA A 466 -5.81 12.22 25.48
C ALA A 466 -6.65 13.48 25.51
N ASP A 467 -6.04 14.65 25.26
CA ASP A 467 -6.75 15.94 25.21
C ASP A 467 -7.79 16.00 24.09
N LEU A 468 -7.64 15.17 23.06
CA LEU A 468 -8.61 15.08 21.95
C LEU A 468 -10.02 14.74 22.45
N TYR A 469 -10.15 13.91 23.48
CA TYR A 469 -11.44 13.47 24.04
C TYR A 469 -12.12 14.51 24.94
N GLU A 470 -11.45 15.62 25.23
CA GLU A 470 -11.99 16.75 26.00
C GLU A 470 -12.40 17.93 25.10
N LEU A 471 -12.08 17.85 23.80
CA LEU A 471 -12.39 18.93 22.85
C LEU A 471 -13.90 19.12 22.66
N LYS A 472 -14.29 20.38 22.52
CA LYS A 472 -15.65 20.80 22.19
C LYS A 472 -15.70 21.42 20.80
N ALA A 473 -16.81 21.24 20.09
CA ALA A 473 -16.98 21.77 18.74
C ALA A 473 -16.75 23.28 18.67
N GLU A 474 -17.20 24.05 19.71
CA GLU A 474 -17.05 25.50 19.79
C GLU A 474 -15.57 25.93 19.82
N GLN A 475 -14.70 25.15 20.44
CA GLN A 475 -13.25 25.44 20.48
C GLN A 475 -12.61 25.27 19.09
N ILE A 476 -13.03 24.21 18.37
CA ILE A 476 -12.50 23.87 17.05
C ILE A 476 -12.97 24.85 15.99
N GLN A 477 -14.27 25.21 16.00
CA GLN A 477 -14.84 26.12 14.99
C GLN A 477 -14.26 27.54 15.02
N ASN A 478 -13.65 27.95 16.16
CA ASN A 478 -13.00 29.24 16.30
C ASN A 478 -11.57 29.27 15.75
N LEU A 479 -11.03 28.11 15.32
CA LEU A 479 -9.71 28.02 14.69
C LEU A 479 -9.77 28.53 13.23
N GLU A 480 -8.64 29.04 12.75
CA GLU A 480 -8.50 29.52 11.38
C GLU A 480 -8.89 28.44 10.37
N ARG A 481 -9.69 28.80 9.36
CA ARG A 481 -10.20 27.90 8.28
C ARG A 481 -11.08 26.75 8.76
N MET A 482 -11.55 26.75 10.01
CA MET A 482 -12.44 25.74 10.55
C MET A 482 -13.87 26.26 10.61
N GLY A 483 -14.81 25.53 10.04
CA GLY A 483 -16.25 25.84 10.10
C GLY A 483 -17.00 24.90 11.05
N THR A 484 -18.22 25.23 11.39
CA THR A 484 -19.09 24.44 12.28
C THR A 484 -19.20 22.98 11.85
N ARG A 485 -19.35 22.73 10.53
CA ARG A 485 -19.44 21.36 9.98
C ARG A 485 -18.16 20.57 10.15
N SER A 486 -16.99 21.19 9.90
CA SER A 486 -15.70 20.55 10.08
C SER A 486 -15.44 20.22 11.54
N ALA A 487 -15.74 21.14 12.44
CA ALA A 487 -15.65 20.92 13.88
C ALA A 487 -16.53 19.75 14.34
N GLN A 488 -17.78 19.68 13.89
CA GLN A 488 -18.69 18.60 14.23
C GLN A 488 -18.22 17.24 13.68
N ASN A 489 -17.67 17.20 12.47
CA ASN A 489 -17.10 15.97 11.89
C ASN A 489 -15.93 15.44 12.72
N ILE A 490 -15.05 16.34 13.19
CA ILE A 490 -13.92 15.98 14.06
C ILE A 490 -14.41 15.36 15.38
N ILE A 491 -15.37 16.02 16.05
CA ILE A 491 -15.94 15.49 17.30
C ILE A 491 -16.60 14.13 17.07
N THR A 492 -17.32 13.96 15.96
CA THR A 492 -17.92 12.67 15.60
C THR A 492 -16.85 11.61 15.35
N GLY A 493 -15.75 11.95 14.68
CA GLY A 493 -14.60 11.04 14.46
C GLY A 493 -13.94 10.64 15.77
N ILE A 494 -13.75 11.58 16.70
CA ILE A 494 -13.21 11.29 18.05
C ILE A 494 -14.13 10.32 18.80
N GLU A 495 -15.45 10.54 18.82
CA GLU A 495 -16.39 9.64 19.48
C GLU A 495 -16.39 8.24 18.86
N LYS A 496 -16.36 8.12 17.53
CA LYS A 496 -16.25 6.83 16.83
C LYS A 496 -14.96 6.08 17.21
N SER A 497 -13.85 6.80 17.40
CA SER A 497 -12.55 6.19 17.72
C SER A 497 -12.55 5.41 19.04
N LYS A 498 -13.47 5.68 19.97
CA LYS A 498 -13.62 4.93 21.23
C LYS A 498 -13.98 3.46 21.01
N GLN A 499 -14.48 3.10 19.81
CA GLN A 499 -14.85 1.72 19.45
C GLN A 499 -13.72 1.00 18.67
N VAL A 500 -12.59 1.65 18.45
CA VAL A 500 -11.44 1.05 17.76
C VAL A 500 -10.92 -0.15 18.58
N PRO A 501 -10.64 -1.31 17.93
CA PRO A 501 -10.18 -2.52 18.62
C PRO A 501 -8.86 -2.34 19.38
N PHE A 502 -8.69 -3.11 20.45
CA PHE A 502 -7.58 -3.00 21.40
C PHE A 502 -6.20 -3.08 20.75
N GLU A 503 -5.99 -3.94 19.75
CA GLU A 503 -4.72 -4.03 19.03
C GLU A 503 -4.35 -2.76 18.27
N ARG A 504 -5.33 -2.01 17.77
CA ARG A 504 -5.12 -0.71 17.14
C ARG A 504 -4.88 0.38 18.18
N VAL A 505 -5.57 0.32 19.32
CA VAL A 505 -5.30 1.21 20.45
C VAL A 505 -3.86 1.05 20.93
N LEU A 506 -3.37 -0.19 21.09
CA LEU A 506 -1.96 -0.43 21.44
C LEU A 506 -0.97 0.16 20.42
N PHE A 507 -1.25 -0.01 19.14
CA PHE A 507 -0.45 0.61 18.09
C PHE A 507 -0.49 2.15 18.17
N ALA A 508 -1.67 2.72 18.45
CA ALA A 508 -1.88 4.16 18.56
C ALA A 508 -1.09 4.81 19.71
N LEU A 509 -0.85 4.09 20.82
CA LEU A 509 -0.03 4.58 21.93
C LEU A 509 1.38 5.00 21.49
N GLY A 510 1.87 4.47 20.37
CA GLY A 510 3.13 4.87 19.77
C GLY A 510 4.37 4.43 20.55
N ILE A 511 4.31 3.31 21.29
CA ILE A 511 5.44 2.72 21.99
C ILE A 511 6.58 2.50 20.99
N ARG A 512 7.77 2.96 21.30
CA ARG A 512 8.92 2.85 20.40
C ARG A 512 9.16 1.39 20.00
N MET A 513 9.43 1.15 18.70
CA MET A 513 9.62 -0.19 18.11
C MET A 513 8.39 -1.11 18.12
N VAL A 514 7.27 -0.69 18.68
CA VAL A 514 6.00 -1.43 18.60
C VAL A 514 5.21 -0.97 17.37
N GLY A 515 5.39 -1.69 16.28
CA GLY A 515 4.61 -1.48 15.05
C GLY A 515 3.26 -2.22 15.10
N GLU A 516 2.46 -2.10 14.04
CA GLU A 516 1.13 -2.72 13.94
C GLU A 516 1.15 -4.22 14.23
N THR A 517 2.09 -4.97 13.64
CA THR A 517 2.21 -6.43 13.84
C THR A 517 2.55 -6.79 15.29
N VAL A 518 3.48 -6.05 15.91
CA VAL A 518 3.89 -6.27 17.30
C VAL A 518 2.76 -5.93 18.25
N ALA A 519 2.02 -4.83 18.01
CA ALA A 519 0.86 -4.44 18.80
C ALA A 519 -0.23 -5.53 18.78
N LYS A 520 -0.56 -6.08 17.60
CA LYS A 520 -1.47 -7.22 17.46
C LYS A 520 -1.00 -8.44 18.26
N LYS A 521 0.31 -8.74 18.20
CA LYS A 521 0.89 -9.86 18.96
C LYS A 521 0.75 -9.65 20.46
N PHE A 522 1.06 -8.47 20.99
CA PHE A 522 0.87 -8.14 22.39
C PHE A 522 -0.59 -8.18 22.82
N ALA A 523 -1.50 -7.62 22.03
CA ALA A 523 -2.91 -7.66 22.31
C ALA A 523 -3.46 -9.10 22.44
N ARG A 524 -3.05 -10.00 21.55
CA ARG A 524 -3.43 -11.42 21.59
C ARG A 524 -2.83 -12.18 22.77
N THR A 525 -1.56 -11.89 23.12
CA THR A 525 -0.86 -12.54 24.21
C THR A 525 -1.42 -12.15 25.57
N TYR A 526 -1.58 -10.85 25.80
CA TYR A 526 -1.96 -10.29 27.10
C TYR A 526 -3.46 -10.06 27.25
N LYS A 527 -4.21 -9.98 26.15
CA LYS A 527 -5.67 -9.80 26.08
C LYS A 527 -6.19 -8.49 26.66
N THR A 528 -5.55 -7.91 27.67
CA THR A 528 -5.93 -6.64 28.30
C THR A 528 -4.72 -5.73 28.49
N LEU A 529 -4.95 -4.41 28.55
CA LEU A 529 -3.90 -3.45 28.86
C LEU A 529 -3.29 -3.70 30.25
N GLU A 530 -4.12 -4.07 31.23
CA GLU A 530 -3.67 -4.36 32.61
C GLU A 530 -2.65 -5.49 32.63
N ALA A 531 -2.91 -6.59 31.96
CA ALA A 531 -1.97 -7.71 31.87
C ALA A 531 -0.70 -7.31 31.10
N PHE A 532 -0.82 -6.48 30.05
CA PHE A 532 0.32 -6.03 29.26
C PHE A 532 1.23 -5.07 30.06
N ARG A 533 0.67 -4.08 30.76
CA ARG A 533 1.46 -3.10 31.51
C ARG A 533 2.21 -3.69 32.72
N THR A 534 1.74 -4.84 33.21
CA THR A 534 2.37 -5.56 34.35
C THR A 534 3.32 -6.68 33.89
N ALA A 535 3.48 -6.87 32.57
CA ALA A 535 4.39 -7.86 32.02
C ALA A 535 5.87 -7.55 32.37
N THR A 536 6.61 -8.58 32.78
CA THR A 536 8.03 -8.44 33.06
C THR A 536 8.86 -8.54 31.78
N TYR A 537 10.11 -8.05 31.83
CA TYR A 537 11.04 -8.16 30.72
C TYR A 537 11.22 -9.61 30.27
N GLU A 538 11.36 -10.55 31.19
CA GLU A 538 11.52 -11.98 30.91
C GLU A 538 10.29 -12.57 30.21
N GLN A 539 9.10 -12.12 30.54
CA GLN A 539 7.86 -12.54 29.87
C GLN A 539 7.79 -11.97 28.45
N LEU A 540 8.19 -10.73 28.24
CA LEU A 540 8.16 -10.08 26.94
C LEU A 540 9.11 -10.75 25.94
N ILE A 541 10.35 -11.07 26.33
CA ILE A 541 11.34 -11.70 25.44
C ILE A 541 11.01 -13.16 25.09
N GLN A 542 10.10 -13.82 25.82
CA GLN A 542 9.62 -15.16 25.46
C GLN A 542 8.66 -15.17 24.29
N ILE A 543 8.11 -14.01 23.91
CA ILE A 543 7.20 -13.88 22.78
C ILE A 543 8.05 -13.88 21.50
N ASP A 544 7.70 -14.74 20.56
CA ASP A 544 8.38 -14.86 19.27
C ASP A 544 8.49 -13.51 18.55
N GLU A 545 9.65 -13.17 17.99
CA GLU A 545 10.00 -11.89 17.35
C GLU A 545 10.12 -10.67 18.30
N ILE A 546 9.95 -10.84 19.60
CA ILE A 546 10.17 -9.77 20.57
C ILE A 546 11.60 -9.88 21.12
N GLY A 547 12.46 -9.01 20.67
CA GLY A 547 13.83 -8.91 21.17
C GLY A 547 14.01 -7.88 22.29
N ASP A 548 15.21 -7.84 22.85
CA ASP A 548 15.59 -7.00 24.00
C ASP A 548 15.17 -5.54 23.82
N ARG A 549 15.38 -4.95 22.64
CA ARG A 549 15.08 -3.53 22.39
C ARG A 549 13.58 -3.23 22.45
N ILE A 550 12.72 -4.15 21.97
CA ILE A 550 11.26 -3.98 22.01
C ILE A 550 10.80 -4.14 23.46
N ALA A 551 11.28 -5.17 24.16
CA ALA A 551 10.93 -5.42 25.55
C ALA A 551 11.31 -4.23 26.45
N GLN A 552 12.52 -3.71 26.28
CA GLN A 552 12.99 -2.54 27.01
C GLN A 552 12.13 -1.30 26.75
N SER A 553 11.77 -1.04 25.48
CA SER A 553 10.90 0.09 25.12
C SER A 553 9.52 0.00 25.75
N VAL A 554 8.96 -1.21 25.88
CA VAL A 554 7.66 -1.45 26.55
C VAL A 554 7.79 -1.14 28.05
N ILE A 555 8.81 -1.66 28.72
CA ILE A 555 9.05 -1.42 30.16
C ILE A 555 9.21 0.08 30.42
N GLU A 556 10.05 0.77 29.64
CA GLU A 556 10.27 2.22 29.78
C GLU A 556 8.99 3.03 29.58
N PHE A 557 8.17 2.66 28.58
CA PHE A 557 6.90 3.33 28.31
C PHE A 557 5.94 3.27 29.50
N PHE A 558 5.77 2.09 30.11
CA PHE A 558 4.88 1.91 31.25
C PHE A 558 5.49 2.39 32.60
N ALA A 559 6.81 2.57 32.68
CA ALA A 559 7.46 3.15 33.83
C ALA A 559 7.29 4.68 33.92
N ASP A 560 7.11 5.37 32.80
CA ASP A 560 6.94 6.85 32.75
C ASP A 560 5.56 7.26 33.32
N ASP A 561 5.59 8.09 34.38
CA ASP A 561 4.38 8.52 35.09
C ASP A 561 3.45 9.36 34.19
N ARG A 562 3.98 10.08 33.21
CA ARG A 562 3.17 10.84 32.22
C ARG A 562 2.38 9.92 31.32
N ASN A 563 2.96 8.80 30.90
CA ASN A 563 2.24 7.79 30.12
C ASN A 563 1.16 7.11 30.96
N LYS A 564 1.42 6.84 32.26
CA LYS A 564 0.43 6.30 33.18
C LYS A 564 -0.77 7.23 33.32
N GLU A 565 -0.53 8.54 33.48
CA GLU A 565 -1.59 9.55 33.55
C GLU A 565 -2.42 9.61 32.25
N ILE A 566 -1.76 9.63 31.09
CA ILE A 566 -2.44 9.60 29.78
C ILE A 566 -3.29 8.34 29.65
N LEU A 567 -2.77 7.18 29.99
CA LEU A 567 -3.52 5.91 29.92
C LEU A 567 -4.73 5.92 30.85
N GLN A 568 -4.57 6.41 32.08
CA GLN A 568 -5.69 6.52 33.04
C GLN A 568 -6.81 7.44 32.49
N ARG A 569 -6.47 8.53 31.85
CA ARG A 569 -7.45 9.42 31.19
C ARG A 569 -8.15 8.68 30.06
N LEU A 570 -7.42 7.99 29.18
CA LEU A 570 -7.97 7.24 28.06
C LEU A 570 -8.91 6.11 28.53
N GLU A 571 -8.56 5.41 29.63
CA GLU A 571 -9.44 4.43 30.28
C GLU A 571 -10.75 5.09 30.73
N GLY A 572 -10.66 6.30 31.32
CA GLY A 572 -11.82 7.08 31.75
C GLY A 572 -12.73 7.54 30.62
N TYR A 573 -12.21 7.71 29.40
CA TYR A 573 -13.01 8.07 28.22
C TYR A 573 -13.69 6.87 27.53
N GLY A 574 -13.42 5.66 27.96
CA GLY A 574 -14.10 4.45 27.51
C GLY A 574 -13.52 3.84 26.22
N LEU A 575 -12.22 3.98 25.99
CA LEU A 575 -11.53 3.30 24.91
C LEU A 575 -11.47 1.78 25.14
N GLN A 576 -11.25 1.01 24.09
CA GLN A 576 -11.16 -0.44 24.16
C GLN A 576 -9.77 -0.88 24.61
N PHE A 577 -9.62 -1.27 25.88
CA PHE A 577 -8.37 -1.75 26.47
C PHE A 577 -8.36 -3.28 26.76
N ALA A 578 -9.26 -3.99 26.11
CA ALA A 578 -9.31 -5.44 26.10
C ALA A 578 -9.74 -5.96 24.74
N LEU A 579 -9.29 -7.15 24.40
CA LEU A 579 -9.83 -7.84 23.24
C LEU A 579 -11.33 -8.10 23.46
N SER A 580 -12.14 -7.90 22.40
CA SER A 580 -13.57 -8.23 22.45
C SER A 580 -13.77 -9.72 22.74
N GLU A 581 -14.89 -10.08 23.36
CA GLU A 581 -15.22 -11.48 23.67
C GLU A 581 -15.22 -12.36 22.40
N THR A 582 -15.65 -11.83 21.27
CA THR A 582 -15.57 -12.50 19.96
C THR A 582 -14.14 -12.73 19.48
N ALA A 583 -13.18 -11.90 19.88
CA ALA A 583 -11.76 -12.07 19.58
C ALA A 583 -11.00 -12.86 20.67
N GLN A 584 -11.59 -12.98 21.86
CA GLN A 584 -11.02 -13.76 22.98
C GLN A 584 -11.41 -15.25 22.96
N THR A 585 -12.40 -15.64 22.20
CA THR A 585 -12.80 -17.04 22.10
C THR A 585 -11.67 -17.82 21.39
N ALA A 586 -10.72 -18.28 22.21
CA ALA A 586 -10.22 -19.62 21.99
C ALA A 586 -11.47 -20.48 21.96
N LEU A 587 -11.88 -20.94 20.78
CA LEU A 587 -13.05 -21.80 20.62
C LEU A 587 -12.89 -23.07 21.46
N SER A 588 -11.65 -23.50 21.71
CA SER A 588 -11.28 -24.58 22.65
C SER A 588 -9.75 -24.58 22.89
N ASP A 589 -9.30 -25.39 23.87
CA ASP A 589 -7.90 -25.73 24.12
C ASP A 589 -7.48 -27.06 23.43
N THR A 590 -8.25 -27.53 22.46
CA THR A 590 -8.07 -28.85 21.79
C THR A 590 -6.70 -28.99 21.13
N LEU A 591 -6.13 -27.91 20.64
CA LEU A 591 -4.82 -27.90 19.99
C LEU A 591 -3.69 -27.36 20.88
N LYS A 592 -3.94 -27.15 22.16
CA LYS A 592 -2.94 -26.60 23.10
C LYS A 592 -1.67 -27.45 23.14
N GLY A 593 -0.53 -26.79 22.97
CA GLY A 593 0.78 -27.44 22.93
C GLY A 593 1.09 -28.17 21.64
N LYS A 594 0.19 -28.16 20.65
CA LYS A 594 0.42 -28.76 19.34
C LYS A 594 0.90 -27.69 18.33
N THR A 595 1.87 -28.07 17.51
CA THR A 595 2.34 -27.25 16.37
C THR A 595 1.81 -27.85 15.09
N LEU A 596 1.06 -27.07 14.31
CA LEU A 596 0.50 -27.51 13.05
C LEU A 596 1.11 -26.71 11.89
N VAL A 597 1.36 -27.39 10.78
CA VAL A 597 1.82 -26.75 9.52
C VAL A 597 0.70 -26.86 8.50
N VAL A 598 0.36 -25.74 7.86
CA VAL A 598 -0.72 -25.66 6.87
C VAL A 598 -0.13 -25.64 5.47
N SER A 599 -0.58 -26.56 4.60
CA SER A 599 -0.08 -26.69 3.22
C SER A 599 -1.19 -27.11 2.27
N GLY A 600 -1.13 -26.66 1.02
CA GLY A 600 -2.15 -26.97 0.01
C GLY A 600 -3.25 -25.90 -0.10
N VAL A 601 -4.25 -26.17 -0.93
CA VAL A 601 -5.43 -25.33 -1.17
C VAL A 601 -6.63 -26.00 -0.52
N PHE A 602 -7.42 -25.26 0.23
CA PHE A 602 -8.55 -25.77 0.97
C PHE A 602 -9.86 -25.40 0.25
N ALA A 603 -10.85 -26.28 0.37
CA ALA A 603 -12.11 -26.12 -0.35
C ALA A 603 -13.10 -25.17 0.37
N ARG A 604 -13.04 -25.09 1.70
CA ARG A 604 -14.02 -24.37 2.54
C ARG A 604 -13.43 -23.14 3.22
N HIS A 605 -12.11 -23.13 3.45
CA HIS A 605 -11.41 -22.06 4.17
C HIS A 605 -10.19 -21.61 3.37
N SER A 606 -9.85 -20.35 3.49
CA SER A 606 -8.51 -19.88 3.09
C SER A 606 -7.44 -20.45 4.04
N ARG A 607 -6.18 -20.47 3.60
CA ARG A 607 -5.06 -20.86 4.48
C ARG A 607 -4.96 -20.01 5.74
N ASP A 608 -5.31 -18.73 5.64
CA ASP A 608 -5.22 -17.83 6.79
C ASP A 608 -6.39 -18.05 7.77
N GLU A 609 -7.55 -18.46 7.28
CA GLU A 609 -8.65 -18.93 8.14
C GLU A 609 -8.29 -20.24 8.86
N ILE A 610 -7.68 -21.22 8.18
CA ILE A 610 -7.19 -22.44 8.84
C ILE A 610 -6.15 -22.11 9.92
N LYS A 611 -5.20 -21.18 9.63
CA LYS A 611 -4.24 -20.72 10.64
C LYS A 611 -4.93 -20.04 11.84
N ALA A 612 -5.91 -19.19 11.57
CA ALA A 612 -6.69 -18.53 12.61
C ALA A 612 -7.49 -19.55 13.45
N LEU A 613 -8.06 -20.59 12.82
CA LEU A 613 -8.72 -21.68 13.52
C LEU A 613 -7.74 -22.48 14.40
N ILE A 614 -6.53 -22.78 13.91
CA ILE A 614 -5.50 -23.43 14.73
C ILE A 614 -5.18 -22.60 15.98
N GLU A 615 -4.95 -21.29 15.79
CA GLU A 615 -4.62 -20.38 16.88
C GLU A 615 -5.79 -20.18 17.85
N SER A 616 -7.03 -20.10 17.35
CA SER A 616 -8.24 -19.98 18.18
C SER A 616 -8.56 -21.23 18.98
N HIS A 617 -8.01 -22.38 18.62
CA HIS A 617 -8.11 -23.64 19.38
C HIS A 617 -6.84 -23.94 20.20
N GLY A 618 -5.99 -22.92 20.45
CA GLY A 618 -4.81 -23.01 21.31
C GLY A 618 -3.58 -23.66 20.68
N GLY A 619 -3.63 -23.94 19.34
CA GLY A 619 -2.52 -24.50 18.59
C GLY A 619 -1.50 -23.45 18.15
N LYS A 620 -0.31 -23.88 17.77
CA LYS A 620 0.75 -23.06 17.19
C LYS A 620 0.89 -23.33 15.68
N VAL A 621 0.92 -22.30 14.85
CA VAL A 621 1.16 -22.43 13.42
C VAL A 621 2.66 -22.45 13.16
N GLY A 622 3.16 -23.54 12.56
CA GLY A 622 4.55 -23.69 12.11
C GLY A 622 4.73 -23.23 10.66
N SER A 623 5.85 -22.56 10.38
CA SER A 623 6.21 -22.15 9.01
C SER A 623 6.84 -23.28 8.17
N SER A 624 7.39 -24.31 8.83
CA SER A 624 8.05 -25.45 8.18
C SER A 624 7.86 -26.72 8.97
N ILE A 625 7.87 -27.87 8.27
CA ILE A 625 7.77 -29.19 8.88
C ILE A 625 9.09 -29.54 9.56
N SER A 626 9.03 -29.92 10.83
CA SER A 626 10.18 -30.34 11.65
C SER A 626 9.75 -31.44 12.62
N SER A 627 10.70 -32.01 13.35
CA SER A 627 10.41 -33.01 14.41
C SER A 627 9.50 -32.48 15.54
N LYS A 628 9.29 -31.17 15.62
CA LYS A 628 8.39 -30.52 16.58
C LYS A 628 6.97 -30.30 16.02
N THR A 629 6.74 -30.64 14.73
CA THR A 629 5.42 -30.53 14.11
C THR A 629 4.53 -31.66 14.56
N SER A 630 3.35 -31.35 15.12
CA SER A 630 2.39 -32.34 15.62
C SER A 630 1.51 -32.89 14.50
N TYR A 631 1.06 -32.02 13.59
CA TYR A 631 0.21 -32.36 12.46
C TYR A 631 0.54 -31.46 11.25
N VAL A 632 0.26 -31.97 10.05
CA VAL A 632 0.17 -31.15 8.85
C VAL A 632 -1.28 -31.13 8.40
N VAL A 633 -1.87 -29.94 8.34
CA VAL A 633 -3.20 -29.75 7.72
C VAL A 633 -2.97 -29.54 6.23
N ALA A 634 -3.41 -30.50 5.43
CA ALA A 634 -3.19 -30.56 4.01
C ALA A 634 -4.50 -30.36 3.24
N GLY A 635 -4.55 -29.30 2.44
CA GLY A 635 -5.54 -29.16 1.37
C GLY A 635 -5.09 -29.87 0.09
N ASP A 636 -5.86 -29.68 -0.99
CA ASP A 636 -5.53 -30.19 -2.30
C ASP A 636 -4.16 -29.66 -2.77
N ASN A 637 -3.44 -30.50 -3.54
CA ASN A 637 -2.14 -30.15 -4.12
C ASN A 637 -1.07 -29.74 -3.09
N MET A 638 -1.02 -30.40 -1.92
CA MET A 638 0.10 -30.24 -1.00
C MET A 638 1.43 -30.48 -1.72
N GLY A 639 2.40 -29.59 -1.56
CA GLY A 639 3.70 -29.68 -2.23
C GLY A 639 4.43 -30.99 -1.95
N PRO A 640 4.96 -31.66 -3.00
CA PRO A 640 5.55 -33.03 -2.87
C PRO A 640 6.66 -33.12 -1.83
N SER A 641 7.49 -32.10 -1.70
CA SER A 641 8.58 -32.06 -0.70
C SER A 641 8.08 -31.99 0.74
N LYS A 642 6.96 -31.32 0.99
CA LYS A 642 6.33 -31.28 2.31
C LYS A 642 5.66 -32.59 2.65
N LEU A 643 5.02 -33.22 1.65
CA LEU A 643 4.44 -34.56 1.80
C LEU A 643 5.53 -35.58 2.14
N GLU A 644 6.62 -35.58 1.39
CA GLU A 644 7.77 -36.47 1.63
C GLU A 644 8.37 -36.24 3.02
N LYS A 645 8.58 -34.98 3.41
CA LYS A 645 9.14 -34.64 4.72
C LYS A 645 8.22 -35.02 5.87
N ALA A 646 6.92 -34.82 5.73
CA ALA A 646 5.94 -35.26 6.72
C ALA A 646 5.96 -36.79 6.87
N THR A 647 6.02 -37.52 5.75
CA THR A 647 6.09 -38.98 5.71
C THR A 647 7.39 -39.48 6.33
N GLN A 648 8.54 -38.89 6.00
CA GLN A 648 9.85 -39.26 6.57
C GLN A 648 9.92 -39.07 8.08
N LEU A 649 9.25 -38.00 8.60
CA LEU A 649 9.21 -37.70 10.03
C LEU A 649 8.05 -38.37 10.76
N GLY A 650 7.21 -39.17 10.06
CA GLY A 650 6.05 -39.83 10.63
C GLY A 650 4.97 -38.89 11.18
N ILE A 651 4.87 -37.66 10.63
CA ILE A 651 3.93 -36.66 11.09
C ILE A 651 2.57 -36.92 10.43
N PRO A 652 1.48 -37.03 11.23
CA PRO A 652 0.14 -37.22 10.70
C PRO A 652 -0.30 -36.07 9.81
N ILE A 653 -0.87 -36.40 8.65
CA ILE A 653 -1.44 -35.45 7.70
C ILE A 653 -2.97 -35.48 7.87
N LEU A 654 -3.57 -34.31 8.11
CA LEU A 654 -5.01 -34.14 8.27
C LEU A 654 -5.56 -33.48 7.01
N SER A 655 -6.66 -34.01 6.48
CA SER A 655 -7.47 -33.24 5.50
C SER A 655 -8.18 -32.08 6.19
N GLU A 656 -8.72 -31.14 5.42
CA GLU A 656 -9.53 -30.03 5.93
C GLU A 656 -10.67 -30.54 6.82
N GLU A 657 -11.40 -31.56 6.36
CA GLU A 657 -12.49 -32.20 7.10
C GLU A 657 -12.03 -32.87 8.39
N ALA A 658 -10.88 -33.56 8.37
CA ALA A 658 -10.32 -34.19 9.55
C ALA A 658 -9.85 -33.15 10.57
N PHE A 659 -9.33 -32.01 10.11
CA PHE A 659 -8.95 -30.90 10.96
C PHE A 659 -10.18 -30.25 11.59
N GLU A 660 -11.24 -29.96 10.81
CA GLU A 660 -12.51 -29.42 11.31
C GLU A 660 -13.10 -30.37 12.37
N ALA A 661 -13.16 -31.67 12.08
CA ALA A 661 -13.64 -32.66 13.05
C ALA A 661 -12.81 -32.68 14.34
N MET A 662 -11.49 -32.46 14.25
CA MET A 662 -10.59 -32.41 15.41
C MET A 662 -10.85 -31.20 16.32
N ILE A 663 -11.22 -30.05 15.77
CA ILE A 663 -11.46 -28.82 16.52
C ILE A 663 -12.91 -28.68 17.01
N LEU A 664 -13.86 -29.44 16.45
CA LEU A 664 -15.25 -29.47 16.87
C LEU A 664 -15.51 -30.46 18.02
N LEU A 665 -14.55 -31.35 18.32
CA LEU A 665 -14.55 -32.28 19.47
C LEU A 665 -13.89 -31.64 20.71
#